data_943f9f0553c3f3b0e6af043ea59d6094
#
_entry.id   943f9f0553c3f3b0e6af043ea59d6094
#
_cell.length_a   1.000
_cell.length_b   1.000
_cell.length_c   1.000
_cell.angle_alpha   90.00
_cell.angle_beta   90.00
_cell.angle_gamma   90.00
#
_symmetry.space_group_name_H-M   'P 1'
#
loop_
_entity.id
_entity.type
_entity.pdbx_description
1 polymer ?
#
loop_
_entity_poly.entity_id
_entity_poly.type
_entity_poly.pdbx_seq_one_letter_code
_entity_poly.pdbx_strand_id
1 'polypeptide(L)'
;MTIRTFKSFSIVFTLLLWLCSCEQSPQNIAPVSGYESVASKLSDAIEYEITSKNLNAISIVLVDDQRIVWSQGFGIESKKTKKQADAHTVYRVGSVSKLFTDMAIMQRVESGEIDLDAAIQTYLPDFTPKNPYGKPITLRQLMSHRSGLLREPRLGNYFTDDEISLKRTIESIIPSTLVYEPESRIKYSNAAIAVVGYTLEHVYDQPYVAYMQEHILDRIGMDNSAFAPNRSIKEKLAQATMWSYDGRQFPAPTFELGMIPAGSLYAPMLDLGQFLITLFNDGQGKNGQVISKETLTEMWSPQFGGAATSGYGIGFSLSEMNGYQKVGHGGAIYGFSTQISALPDLKLGVACASSVDLTNAITTHLTDYALKLMLARQDKKPLPDYSKSEQLDLEAEKKLVGTFQNDDSIIDIRRKNGNVVLSAGRFEVPLRQSSEAIISDGRIVYNNFKVSPGTNGITVNGRQFTKIELPQKSEVPISYTGLIGEYGWDHNILYIYEDQGDLWALIEWFEKDKLTHVEDDIYALPINGGMYHGEHLEFKRDPDGNAMEVSIINGPIFKRRDVGASTSETFRIEPIKPMDELRKTALAAIPPSEDEEFLTSDLVELHDLDESIQYDIRYATTNNFMSAEFYTLAEAYMQRPAAEALVRAHRKLKEKGYGLLIHDAYRPWYVTKMFWDATPEDKKIFVANPANGSRHNRGCAIDLTLFDLKTGQVVEMVAGYDEMTDRSFPDYYGGTTVQRWHRKLLRDAMEAEGFAVYEFEWWHFDYKDWRKYSIGNKRFEEL
;
A
#
# COMPACT_ATOMS: atom_id res chain seq x y z
N MET A 1 -15.14 -48.81 78.06
CA MET A 1 -15.96 -47.83 77.29
C MET A 1 -15.04 -47.26 76.25
N THR A 2 -15.13 -47.78 75.02
CA THR A 2 -14.11 -47.67 73.93
C THR A 2 -14.60 -46.63 72.93
N ILE A 3 -13.86 -45.62 72.75
CA ILE A 3 -14.10 -44.60 71.68
C ILE A 3 -13.22 -44.94 70.47
N ARG A 4 -13.84 -45.28 69.36
CA ARG A 4 -13.23 -45.51 68.09
C ARG A 4 -13.08 -44.13 67.30
N THR A 5 -11.89 -43.77 66.97
CA THR A 5 -11.57 -42.66 66.06
C THR A 5 -11.75 -43.08 64.64
N PHE A 6 -12.61 -42.33 63.87
CA PHE A 6 -12.71 -42.39 62.39
C PHE A 6 -11.67 -41.48 61.76
N LYS A 7 -10.80 -42.02 60.93
CA LYS A 7 -9.91 -41.23 60.00
C LYS A 7 -10.68 -40.99 58.71
N SER A 8 -10.95 -39.72 58.42
CA SER A 8 -11.48 -39.29 57.13
C SER A 8 -10.35 -39.20 56.12
N PHE A 9 -10.45 -39.97 55.04
CA PHE A 9 -9.61 -39.82 53.82
C PHE A 9 -10.27 -38.81 52.90
N SER A 10 -9.63 -37.61 52.72
CA SER A 10 -10.04 -36.66 51.70
C SER A 10 -9.34 -37.02 50.40
N ILE A 11 -10.10 -37.47 49.42
CA ILE A 11 -9.66 -37.64 48.04
C ILE A 11 -9.82 -36.27 47.35
N VAL A 12 -8.68 -35.61 47.05
CA VAL A 12 -8.66 -34.41 46.21
C VAL A 12 -8.72 -34.89 44.76
N PHE A 13 -9.88 -34.67 44.14
CA PHE A 13 -10.07 -34.85 42.69
C PHE A 13 -9.55 -33.59 41.98
N THR A 14 -8.33 -33.66 41.45
CA THR A 14 -7.77 -32.60 40.55
C THR A 14 -8.42 -32.77 39.18
N LEU A 15 -9.47 -31.97 38.89
CA LEU A 15 -9.99 -31.80 37.53
C LEU A 15 -8.97 -31.03 36.70
N LEU A 16 -8.20 -31.72 35.88
CA LEU A 16 -7.50 -31.12 34.75
C LEU A 16 -8.53 -30.72 33.68
N LEU A 17 -8.91 -29.45 33.69
CA LEU A 17 -9.59 -28.84 32.54
C LEU A 17 -8.60 -28.78 31.39
N TRP A 18 -8.67 -29.75 30.52
CA TRP A 18 -8.14 -29.63 29.17
C TRP A 18 -8.99 -28.59 28.43
N LEU A 19 -8.50 -27.38 28.35
CA LEU A 19 -8.96 -26.41 27.35
C LEU A 19 -8.48 -26.92 25.99
N CYS A 20 -9.20 -27.84 25.38
CA CYS A 20 -9.16 -28.02 23.95
C CYS A 20 -9.67 -26.72 23.33
N SER A 21 -8.76 -25.87 22.87
CA SER A 21 -9.11 -24.92 21.82
C SER A 21 -9.48 -25.77 20.61
N CYS A 22 -10.79 -26.00 20.40
CA CYS A 22 -11.26 -26.50 19.12
C CYS A 22 -10.90 -25.44 18.08
N GLU A 23 -9.78 -25.61 17.39
CA GLU A 23 -9.59 -24.97 16.10
C GLU A 23 -10.74 -25.50 15.22
N GLN A 24 -11.70 -24.63 14.93
CA GLN A 24 -12.75 -24.96 13.97
C GLN A 24 -12.07 -25.17 12.62
N SER A 25 -12.23 -26.37 12.07
CA SER A 25 -11.74 -26.65 10.73
C SER A 25 -12.37 -25.67 9.74
N PRO A 26 -11.60 -25.16 8.73
CA PRO A 26 -12.11 -24.22 7.72
C PRO A 26 -13.38 -24.74 7.05
N GLN A 27 -14.42 -23.90 6.98
CA GLN A 27 -15.71 -24.25 6.41
C GLN A 27 -15.73 -23.84 4.92
N ASN A 28 -15.37 -24.78 4.04
CA ASN A 28 -15.32 -24.58 2.60
C ASN A 28 -16.41 -25.39 1.89
N ILE A 29 -16.76 -24.99 0.66
CA ILE A 29 -17.65 -25.73 -0.23
C ILE A 29 -16.80 -26.57 -1.17
N ALA A 30 -16.82 -27.89 -1.00
CA ALA A 30 -16.07 -28.80 -1.86
C ALA A 30 -16.50 -28.67 -3.33
N PRO A 31 -15.61 -28.90 -4.30
CA PRO A 31 -15.96 -28.84 -5.71
C PRO A 31 -17.02 -29.88 -6.05
N VAL A 32 -18.06 -29.45 -6.78
CA VAL A 32 -19.06 -30.38 -7.29
C VAL A 32 -18.46 -31.26 -8.39
N SER A 33 -19.11 -32.42 -8.64
CA SER A 33 -18.62 -33.37 -9.66
C SER A 33 -18.34 -32.69 -11.00
N GLY A 34 -17.12 -32.89 -11.52
CA GLY A 34 -16.61 -32.31 -12.75
C GLY A 34 -15.95 -30.93 -12.59
N TYR A 35 -15.88 -30.39 -11.37
CA TYR A 35 -15.12 -29.16 -11.07
C TYR A 35 -13.82 -29.41 -10.28
N GLU A 36 -13.51 -30.67 -9.96
CA GLU A 36 -12.35 -31.04 -9.14
C GLU A 36 -11.02 -30.55 -9.76
N SER A 37 -10.86 -30.73 -11.07
CA SER A 37 -9.66 -30.28 -11.80
C SER A 37 -9.59 -28.75 -11.92
N VAL A 38 -10.73 -28.07 -12.05
CA VAL A 38 -10.80 -26.59 -12.04
C VAL A 38 -10.39 -26.07 -10.67
N ALA A 39 -10.95 -26.62 -9.60
CA ALA A 39 -10.63 -26.25 -8.22
C ALA A 39 -9.15 -26.50 -7.89
N SER A 40 -8.59 -27.66 -8.29
CA SER A 40 -7.19 -27.96 -8.08
C SER A 40 -6.25 -26.95 -8.74
N LYS A 41 -6.45 -26.68 -10.06
CA LYS A 41 -5.59 -25.71 -10.78
C LYS A 41 -5.71 -24.31 -10.21
N LEU A 42 -6.90 -23.92 -9.78
CA LEU A 42 -7.12 -22.60 -9.21
C LEU A 42 -6.55 -22.51 -7.77
N SER A 43 -6.60 -23.58 -6.98
CA SER A 43 -5.92 -23.65 -5.69
C SER A 43 -4.42 -23.48 -5.84
N ASP A 44 -3.79 -24.19 -6.79
CA ASP A 44 -2.35 -24.05 -7.08
C ASP A 44 -1.96 -22.62 -7.49
N ALA A 45 -2.84 -21.93 -8.22
CA ALA A 45 -2.63 -20.55 -8.62
C ALA A 45 -2.74 -19.58 -7.43
N ILE A 46 -3.75 -19.77 -6.56
CA ILE A 46 -3.96 -18.91 -5.39
C ILE A 46 -2.82 -19.09 -4.38
N GLU A 47 -2.40 -20.33 -4.10
CA GLU A 47 -1.27 -20.61 -3.21
C GLU A 47 0.04 -20.02 -3.73
N TYR A 48 0.25 -20.09 -5.06
CA TYR A 48 1.38 -19.42 -5.71
C TYR A 48 1.33 -17.89 -5.49
N GLU A 49 0.18 -17.23 -5.71
CA GLU A 49 0.04 -15.79 -5.50
C GLU A 49 0.28 -15.38 -4.04
N ILE A 50 -0.29 -16.12 -3.08
CA ILE A 50 -0.09 -15.90 -1.65
C ILE A 50 1.40 -15.98 -1.30
N THR A 51 2.07 -17.03 -1.74
CA THR A 51 3.47 -17.28 -1.39
C THR A 51 4.42 -16.31 -2.09
N SER A 52 4.23 -16.12 -3.40
CA SER A 52 5.15 -15.30 -4.21
C SER A 52 5.05 -13.80 -3.94
N LYS A 53 3.91 -13.33 -3.42
CA LYS A 53 3.64 -11.91 -3.18
C LYS A 53 3.36 -11.58 -1.71
N ASN A 54 3.58 -12.54 -0.81
CA ASN A 54 3.41 -12.39 0.65
C ASN A 54 2.03 -11.82 1.02
N LEU A 55 0.96 -12.52 0.60
CA LEU A 55 -0.41 -12.14 0.93
C LEU A 55 -0.90 -12.87 2.18
N ASN A 56 -1.87 -12.27 2.91
CA ASN A 56 -2.38 -12.86 4.14
C ASN A 56 -3.43 -13.93 3.87
N ALA A 57 -4.55 -13.52 3.25
CA ALA A 57 -5.66 -14.40 2.91
C ALA A 57 -6.31 -14.02 1.59
N ILE A 58 -6.79 -15.04 0.88
CA ILE A 58 -7.65 -14.93 -0.30
C ILE A 58 -8.82 -15.88 -0.13
N SER A 59 -10.05 -15.43 -0.41
CA SER A 59 -11.21 -16.30 -0.55
C SER A 59 -11.83 -16.13 -1.93
N ILE A 60 -12.36 -17.23 -2.47
CA ILE A 60 -12.94 -17.28 -3.81
C ILE A 60 -14.21 -18.12 -3.85
N VAL A 61 -15.15 -17.78 -4.76
CA VAL A 61 -16.34 -18.56 -5.07
C VAL A 61 -16.53 -18.66 -6.57
N LEU A 62 -16.90 -19.84 -7.06
CA LEU A 62 -17.28 -20.12 -8.43
C LEU A 62 -18.77 -20.45 -8.50
N VAL A 63 -19.46 -19.84 -9.47
CA VAL A 63 -20.88 -20.05 -9.76
C VAL A 63 -21.06 -20.50 -11.21
N ASP A 64 -21.78 -21.61 -11.41
CA ASP A 64 -22.21 -22.13 -12.70
C ASP A 64 -23.73 -22.20 -12.68
N ASP A 65 -24.37 -21.40 -13.54
CA ASP A 65 -25.80 -21.13 -13.58
C ASP A 65 -26.33 -20.67 -12.20
N GLN A 66 -27.14 -21.47 -11.54
CA GLN A 66 -27.75 -21.14 -10.24
C GLN A 66 -27.14 -21.92 -9.07
N ARG A 67 -25.88 -22.31 -9.21
CA ARG A 67 -25.22 -23.14 -8.22
C ARG A 67 -23.81 -22.66 -7.90
N ILE A 68 -23.50 -22.55 -6.61
CA ILE A 68 -22.12 -22.49 -6.16
C ILE A 68 -21.48 -23.86 -6.39
N VAL A 69 -20.46 -23.89 -7.26
CA VAL A 69 -19.79 -25.14 -7.66
C VAL A 69 -18.51 -25.39 -6.88
N TRP A 70 -17.97 -24.37 -6.25
CA TRP A 70 -16.83 -24.43 -5.36
C TRP A 70 -16.65 -23.10 -4.61
N SER A 71 -16.22 -23.16 -3.34
CA SER A 71 -15.79 -21.97 -2.61
C SER A 71 -14.76 -22.35 -1.55
N GLN A 72 -13.64 -21.60 -1.47
CA GLN A 72 -12.57 -21.88 -0.53
C GLN A 72 -11.85 -20.60 -0.12
N GLY A 73 -11.39 -20.57 1.15
CA GLY A 73 -10.42 -19.61 1.65
C GLY A 73 -9.03 -20.22 1.73
N PHE A 74 -8.02 -19.39 1.55
CA PHE A 74 -6.60 -19.71 1.55
C PHE A 74 -5.83 -18.73 2.42
N GLY A 75 -4.73 -19.19 3.02
CA GLY A 75 -3.90 -18.36 3.89
C GLY A 75 -4.54 -18.12 5.26
N ILE A 76 -4.12 -17.05 5.93
CA ILE A 76 -4.44 -16.78 7.33
C ILE A 76 -5.31 -15.51 7.41
N GLU A 77 -6.55 -15.64 7.91
CA GLU A 77 -7.43 -14.47 8.13
C GLU A 77 -7.03 -13.66 9.37
N SER A 78 -6.37 -14.29 10.35
CA SER A 78 -5.89 -13.62 11.56
C SER A 78 -4.53 -14.14 12.01
N LYS A 79 -3.49 -13.30 11.87
CA LYS A 79 -2.13 -13.62 12.34
C LYS A 79 -2.08 -13.81 13.85
N LYS A 80 -2.91 -13.09 14.61
CA LYS A 80 -2.96 -13.17 16.08
C LYS A 80 -3.44 -14.52 16.58
N THR A 81 -4.48 -15.09 15.95
CA THR A 81 -5.10 -16.36 16.34
C THR A 81 -4.65 -17.52 15.47
N LYS A 82 -3.90 -17.27 14.40
CA LYS A 82 -3.50 -18.23 13.34
C LYS A 82 -4.70 -18.89 12.64
N LYS A 83 -5.89 -18.24 12.71
CA LYS A 83 -7.10 -18.75 12.06
C LYS A 83 -6.93 -18.73 10.54
N GLN A 84 -7.24 -19.87 9.91
CA GLN A 84 -7.24 -20.02 8.47
C GLN A 84 -8.45 -19.29 7.87
N ALA A 85 -8.28 -18.71 6.68
CA ALA A 85 -9.40 -18.19 5.92
C ALA A 85 -10.25 -19.33 5.35
N ASP A 86 -11.56 -19.10 5.25
CA ASP A 86 -12.51 -20.05 4.66
C ASP A 86 -13.57 -19.33 3.79
N ALA A 87 -14.58 -20.09 3.33
CA ALA A 87 -15.64 -19.54 2.50
C ALA A 87 -16.55 -18.54 3.25
N HIS A 88 -16.54 -18.53 4.57
CA HIS A 88 -17.32 -17.62 5.43
C HIS A 88 -16.51 -16.43 5.97
N THR A 89 -15.22 -16.36 5.68
CA THR A 89 -14.40 -15.20 6.03
C THR A 89 -14.97 -13.95 5.38
N VAL A 90 -15.21 -12.92 6.19
CA VAL A 90 -15.79 -11.65 5.75
C VAL A 90 -14.68 -10.70 5.31
N TYR A 91 -14.93 -9.97 4.24
CA TYR A 91 -14.09 -8.91 3.70
C TYR A 91 -14.88 -7.61 3.57
N ARG A 92 -14.21 -6.46 3.61
CA ARG A 92 -14.76 -5.22 3.09
C ARG A 92 -14.62 -5.28 1.57
N VAL A 93 -15.74 -5.22 0.85
CA VAL A 93 -15.71 -5.42 -0.61
C VAL A 93 -15.52 -4.13 -1.40
N GLY A 94 -15.38 -3.00 -0.70
CA GLY A 94 -15.09 -1.71 -1.32
C GLY A 94 -16.12 -1.34 -2.39
N SER A 95 -15.64 -0.91 -3.54
CA SER A 95 -16.49 -0.41 -4.63
C SER A 95 -17.45 -1.43 -5.26
N VAL A 96 -17.35 -2.73 -4.94
CA VAL A 96 -18.40 -3.72 -5.29
C VAL A 96 -19.73 -3.33 -4.66
N SER A 97 -19.74 -2.56 -3.57
CA SER A 97 -20.94 -1.95 -2.94
C SER A 97 -21.82 -1.20 -3.92
N LYS A 98 -21.22 -0.55 -4.94
CA LYS A 98 -21.92 0.28 -5.92
C LYS A 98 -22.94 -0.51 -6.73
N LEU A 99 -22.64 -1.78 -7.04
CA LEU A 99 -23.56 -2.66 -7.75
C LEU A 99 -24.91 -2.79 -7.03
N PHE A 100 -24.85 -2.90 -5.71
CA PHE A 100 -26.05 -3.05 -4.86
C PHE A 100 -26.80 -1.71 -4.72
N THR A 101 -26.06 -0.60 -4.56
CA THR A 101 -26.65 0.75 -4.51
C THR A 101 -27.43 1.07 -5.78
N ASP A 102 -26.78 0.81 -6.92
CA ASP A 102 -27.36 1.12 -8.23
C ASP A 102 -28.55 0.20 -8.53
N MET A 103 -28.48 -1.09 -8.13
CA MET A 103 -29.59 -2.03 -8.23
C MET A 103 -30.81 -1.55 -7.40
N ALA A 104 -30.59 -0.95 -6.24
CA ALA A 104 -31.65 -0.40 -5.41
C ALA A 104 -32.37 0.78 -6.07
N ILE A 105 -31.66 1.66 -6.77
CA ILE A 105 -32.28 2.72 -7.60
C ILE A 105 -33.06 2.08 -8.75
N MET A 106 -32.47 1.08 -9.43
CA MET A 106 -33.11 0.44 -10.58
C MET A 106 -34.43 -0.28 -10.22
N GLN A 107 -34.58 -0.81 -9.00
CA GLN A 107 -35.88 -1.30 -8.50
C GLN A 107 -36.96 -0.19 -8.52
N ARG A 108 -36.59 1.05 -8.23
CA ARG A 108 -37.51 2.18 -8.19
C ARG A 108 -37.78 2.75 -9.58
N VAL A 109 -36.85 2.55 -10.48
CA VAL A 109 -37.08 2.81 -11.92
C VAL A 109 -38.11 1.83 -12.49
N GLU A 110 -38.00 0.55 -12.16
CA GLU A 110 -38.99 -0.48 -12.58
C GLU A 110 -40.41 -0.16 -12.08
N SER A 111 -40.53 0.32 -10.84
CA SER A 111 -41.84 0.70 -10.29
C SER A 111 -42.38 2.03 -10.85
N GLY A 112 -41.61 2.74 -11.67
CA GLY A 112 -41.95 4.05 -12.21
C GLY A 112 -41.90 5.19 -11.18
N GLU A 113 -41.31 4.97 -10.02
CA GLU A 113 -41.17 5.97 -8.95
C GLU A 113 -39.96 6.90 -9.20
N ILE A 114 -38.96 6.43 -9.91
CA ILE A 114 -37.75 7.17 -10.27
C ILE A 114 -37.55 7.15 -11.79
N ASP A 115 -37.26 8.32 -12.37
CA ASP A 115 -36.79 8.48 -13.74
C ASP A 115 -35.30 8.77 -13.72
N LEU A 116 -34.50 7.88 -14.35
CA LEU A 116 -33.04 8.00 -14.40
C LEU A 116 -32.56 9.26 -15.09
N ASP A 117 -33.33 9.80 -16.02
CA ASP A 117 -32.96 10.92 -16.88
C ASP A 117 -33.52 12.24 -16.40
N ALA A 118 -34.32 12.24 -15.34
CA ALA A 118 -34.75 13.47 -14.65
C ALA A 118 -33.55 14.16 -13.97
N ALA A 119 -33.61 15.51 -13.89
CA ALA A 119 -32.61 16.27 -13.14
C ALA A 119 -32.59 15.79 -11.67
N ILE A 120 -31.41 15.60 -11.10
CA ILE A 120 -31.25 15.09 -9.70
C ILE A 120 -32.03 15.95 -8.68
N GLN A 121 -32.22 17.24 -8.95
CA GLN A 121 -33.00 18.16 -8.12
C GLN A 121 -34.47 17.77 -8.01
N THR A 122 -34.99 16.95 -8.90
CA THR A 122 -36.36 16.37 -8.78
C THR A 122 -36.46 15.54 -7.49
N TYR A 123 -35.38 14.88 -7.09
CA TYR A 123 -35.32 13.99 -5.93
C TYR A 123 -34.59 14.64 -4.74
N LEU A 124 -33.59 15.47 -5.01
CA LEU A 124 -32.76 16.17 -4.02
C LEU A 124 -32.75 17.69 -4.33
N PRO A 125 -33.81 18.45 -3.98
CA PRO A 125 -33.94 19.85 -4.39
C PRO A 125 -32.76 20.75 -3.96
N ASP A 126 -32.16 20.46 -2.81
CA ASP A 126 -31.04 21.24 -2.24
C ASP A 126 -29.67 20.84 -2.84
N PHE A 127 -29.59 19.77 -3.64
CA PHE A 127 -28.34 19.35 -4.25
C PHE A 127 -28.04 20.16 -5.51
N THR A 128 -27.37 21.30 -5.33
CA THR A 128 -27.10 22.30 -6.37
C THR A 128 -25.60 22.59 -6.53
N PRO A 129 -24.74 21.61 -6.89
CA PRO A 129 -23.34 21.93 -7.13
C PRO A 129 -23.18 22.92 -8.29
N LYS A 130 -22.09 23.68 -8.27
CA LYS A 130 -21.77 24.60 -9.37
C LYS A 130 -21.60 23.84 -10.68
N ASN A 131 -22.46 24.16 -11.65
CA ASN A 131 -22.45 23.54 -12.96
C ASN A 131 -22.25 24.61 -14.06
N PRO A 132 -21.01 24.86 -14.48
CA PRO A 132 -20.72 25.90 -15.48
C PRO A 132 -21.16 25.51 -16.89
N TYR A 133 -21.58 24.29 -17.11
CA TYR A 133 -21.91 23.73 -18.43
C TYR A 133 -23.39 23.80 -18.75
N GLY A 134 -24.25 24.04 -17.75
CA GLY A 134 -25.71 24.18 -17.93
C GLY A 134 -26.48 22.89 -18.17
N LYS A 135 -25.81 21.74 -18.40
CA LYS A 135 -26.44 20.43 -18.56
C LYS A 135 -26.79 19.83 -17.19
N PRO A 136 -28.05 19.42 -16.92
CA PRO A 136 -28.43 18.89 -15.62
C PRO A 136 -27.68 17.59 -15.29
N ILE A 137 -27.46 17.36 -14.00
CA ILE A 137 -26.97 16.06 -13.50
C ILE A 137 -28.18 15.14 -13.36
N THR A 138 -28.04 13.88 -13.79
CA THR A 138 -29.07 12.82 -13.70
C THR A 138 -28.54 11.61 -12.94
N LEU A 139 -29.44 10.73 -12.45
CA LEU A 139 -29.06 9.48 -11.81
C LEU A 139 -28.29 8.56 -12.77
N ARG A 140 -28.69 8.48 -14.04
CA ARG A 140 -27.95 7.72 -15.08
C ARG A 140 -26.50 8.15 -15.18
N GLN A 141 -26.24 9.45 -15.19
CA GLN A 141 -24.89 10.01 -15.25
C GLN A 141 -24.07 9.71 -13.97
N LEU A 142 -24.71 9.78 -12.79
CA LEU A 142 -24.08 9.47 -11.50
C LEU A 142 -23.67 8.00 -11.45
N MET A 143 -24.57 7.08 -11.79
CA MET A 143 -24.40 5.63 -11.73
C MET A 143 -23.45 5.06 -12.83
N SER A 144 -23.21 5.82 -13.90
CA SER A 144 -22.28 5.47 -14.96
C SER A 144 -20.99 6.29 -14.93
N HIS A 145 -20.74 7.03 -13.85
CA HIS A 145 -19.55 7.88 -13.67
C HIS A 145 -19.35 8.95 -14.76
N ARG A 146 -20.46 9.55 -15.25
CA ARG A 146 -20.46 10.58 -16.28
C ARG A 146 -21.10 11.89 -15.86
N SER A 147 -21.29 12.10 -14.55
CA SER A 147 -21.85 13.33 -14.00
C SER A 147 -20.89 14.51 -13.99
N GLY A 148 -19.60 14.26 -14.13
CA GLY A 148 -18.56 15.28 -14.01
C GLY A 148 -18.24 15.74 -12.59
N LEU A 149 -18.83 15.11 -11.55
CA LEU A 149 -18.46 15.37 -10.15
C LEU A 149 -17.02 14.96 -9.84
N LEU A 150 -16.44 15.61 -8.81
CA LEU A 150 -15.16 15.24 -8.23
C LEU A 150 -15.17 13.77 -7.76
N ARG A 151 -13.96 13.20 -7.58
CA ARG A 151 -13.84 11.80 -7.17
C ARG A 151 -14.32 11.56 -5.74
N GLU A 152 -13.78 12.31 -4.77
CA GLU A 152 -14.04 12.10 -3.34
C GLU A 152 -14.75 13.30 -2.73
N PRO A 153 -15.76 13.09 -1.87
CA PRO A 153 -16.39 14.19 -1.13
C PRO A 153 -15.41 14.83 -0.16
N ARG A 154 -15.66 16.07 0.24
CA ARG A 154 -14.84 16.78 1.22
C ARG A 154 -14.89 16.14 2.60
N LEU A 155 -16.05 15.63 3.03
CA LEU A 155 -16.27 14.93 4.30
C LEU A 155 -16.75 13.52 4.05
N GLY A 156 -16.42 12.58 4.97
CA GLY A 156 -16.85 11.20 4.90
C GLY A 156 -16.13 10.36 3.85
N ASN A 157 -15.01 10.86 3.32
CA ASN A 157 -14.08 10.12 2.46
C ASN A 157 -13.18 9.20 3.31
N TYR A 158 -12.19 8.55 2.69
CA TYR A 158 -11.27 7.63 3.38
C TYR A 158 -9.88 8.24 3.71
N PHE A 159 -9.70 9.56 3.62
CA PHE A 159 -8.46 10.22 4.02
C PHE A 159 -8.47 10.68 5.49
N THR A 160 -9.55 10.45 6.20
CA THR A 160 -9.70 10.65 7.64
C THR A 160 -10.53 9.52 8.23
N ASP A 161 -10.44 9.32 9.55
CA ASP A 161 -11.27 8.38 10.29
C ASP A 161 -12.47 9.05 10.99
N ASP A 162 -12.82 10.27 10.59
CA ASP A 162 -13.97 11.01 11.11
C ASP A 162 -15.28 10.29 10.78
N GLU A 163 -16.09 9.99 11.80
CA GLU A 163 -17.43 9.44 11.62
C GLU A 163 -18.41 10.53 11.15
N ILE A 164 -18.69 10.53 9.84
CA ILE A 164 -19.55 11.51 9.18
C ILE A 164 -20.79 10.79 8.64
N SER A 165 -22.00 11.35 8.89
CA SER A 165 -23.23 10.79 8.33
C SER A 165 -23.31 11.01 6.82
N LEU A 166 -24.06 10.14 6.10
CA LEU A 166 -24.27 10.24 4.65
C LEU A 166 -24.82 11.62 4.28
N LYS A 167 -25.81 12.13 5.02
CA LYS A 167 -26.35 13.49 4.81
C LYS A 167 -25.27 14.58 4.84
N ARG A 168 -24.40 14.58 5.86
CA ARG A 168 -23.31 15.56 5.96
C ARG A 168 -22.26 15.39 4.85
N THR A 169 -22.05 14.16 4.41
CA THR A 169 -21.22 13.91 3.23
C THR A 169 -21.79 14.59 2.01
N ILE A 170 -23.09 14.45 1.75
CA ILE A 170 -23.76 15.10 0.62
C ILE A 170 -23.73 16.63 0.75
N GLU A 171 -24.02 17.16 1.93
CA GLU A 171 -23.91 18.61 2.20
C GLU A 171 -22.51 19.16 1.87
N SER A 172 -21.48 18.36 2.06
CA SER A 172 -20.09 18.75 1.73
C SER A 172 -19.78 18.78 0.23
N ILE A 173 -20.61 18.10 -0.60
CA ILE A 173 -20.45 18.09 -2.07
C ILE A 173 -21.13 19.32 -2.70
N ILE A 174 -22.20 19.86 -2.10
CA ILE A 174 -22.98 20.96 -2.67
C ILE A 174 -22.13 22.18 -3.07
N PRO A 175 -21.12 22.62 -2.31
CA PRO A 175 -20.27 23.76 -2.70
C PRO A 175 -19.35 23.46 -3.91
N SER A 176 -19.24 22.20 -4.34
CA SER A 176 -18.29 21.82 -5.37
C SER A 176 -18.69 22.34 -6.76
N THR A 177 -17.66 22.45 -7.62
CA THR A 177 -17.83 22.74 -9.05
C THR A 177 -17.61 21.44 -9.83
N LEU A 178 -18.40 21.20 -10.86
CA LEU A 178 -18.18 20.04 -11.75
C LEU A 178 -16.81 20.14 -12.41
N VAL A 179 -16.05 19.05 -12.35
CA VAL A 179 -14.72 18.91 -12.97
C VAL A 179 -14.84 18.85 -14.49
N TYR A 180 -15.89 18.18 -14.99
CA TYR A 180 -16.17 18.04 -16.42
C TYR A 180 -17.65 18.28 -16.74
N GLU A 181 -17.90 18.61 -18.01
CA GLU A 181 -19.28 18.61 -18.53
C GLU A 181 -19.89 17.22 -18.40
N PRO A 182 -21.13 17.09 -17.88
CA PRO A 182 -21.84 15.84 -17.82
C PRO A 182 -21.84 15.11 -19.17
N GLU A 183 -21.63 13.79 -19.18
CA GLU A 183 -21.51 12.88 -20.34
C GLU A 183 -20.23 13.04 -21.19
N SER A 184 -19.44 14.11 -21.06
CA SER A 184 -18.29 14.34 -21.93
C SER A 184 -17.22 13.27 -21.80
N ARG A 185 -17.04 12.70 -20.60
CA ARG A 185 -16.10 11.60 -20.32
C ARG A 185 -16.44 10.83 -19.06
N ILE A 186 -15.82 9.68 -18.88
CA ILE A 186 -15.88 8.93 -17.61
C ILE A 186 -14.99 9.63 -16.60
N LYS A 187 -15.57 10.00 -15.47
CA LYS A 187 -14.89 10.47 -14.25
C LYS A 187 -15.39 9.66 -13.07
N TYR A 188 -14.65 8.60 -12.73
CA TYR A 188 -15.01 7.76 -11.58
C TYR A 188 -15.19 8.62 -10.33
N SER A 189 -16.33 8.49 -9.65
CA SER A 189 -16.69 9.35 -8.53
C SER A 189 -17.39 8.56 -7.43
N ASN A 190 -16.77 8.49 -6.25
CA ASN A 190 -17.38 7.98 -5.03
C ASN A 190 -18.44 8.98 -4.52
N ALA A 191 -18.18 10.28 -4.67
CA ALA A 191 -19.13 11.35 -4.36
C ALA A 191 -20.45 11.17 -5.15
N ALA A 192 -20.38 10.80 -6.43
CA ALA A 192 -21.56 10.53 -7.25
C ALA A 192 -22.43 9.40 -6.68
N ILE A 193 -21.83 8.29 -6.29
CA ILE A 193 -22.56 7.14 -5.74
C ILE A 193 -23.09 7.42 -4.32
N ALA A 194 -22.39 8.25 -3.55
CA ALA A 194 -22.94 8.76 -2.28
C ALA A 194 -24.25 9.52 -2.51
N VAL A 195 -24.33 10.37 -3.56
CA VAL A 195 -25.58 11.08 -3.96
C VAL A 195 -26.66 10.09 -4.37
N VAL A 196 -26.31 9.05 -5.14
CA VAL A 196 -27.25 7.98 -5.55
C VAL A 196 -27.88 7.31 -4.34
N GLY A 197 -27.06 6.86 -3.36
CA GLY A 197 -27.58 6.23 -2.14
C GLY A 197 -28.36 7.18 -1.24
N TYR A 198 -27.96 8.46 -1.16
CA TYR A 198 -28.70 9.46 -0.41
C TYR A 198 -30.06 9.77 -1.05
N THR A 199 -30.20 9.61 -2.36
CA THR A 199 -31.51 9.73 -3.03
C THR A 199 -32.52 8.73 -2.47
N LEU A 200 -32.12 7.47 -2.22
CA LEU A 200 -32.96 6.47 -1.57
C LEU A 200 -33.34 6.90 -0.15
N GLU A 201 -32.34 7.29 0.66
CA GLU A 201 -32.57 7.73 2.05
C GLU A 201 -33.55 8.91 2.12
N HIS A 202 -33.39 9.89 1.23
CA HIS A 202 -34.20 11.11 1.23
C HIS A 202 -35.63 10.87 0.70
N VAL A 203 -35.77 10.11 -0.39
CA VAL A 203 -37.09 9.89 -1.03
C VAL A 203 -37.98 8.97 -0.20
N TYR A 204 -37.40 7.98 0.48
CA TYR A 204 -38.17 6.98 1.24
C TYR A 204 -38.16 7.21 2.74
N ASP A 205 -37.52 8.29 3.22
CA ASP A 205 -37.41 8.63 4.65
C ASP A 205 -36.98 7.44 5.51
N GLN A 206 -36.02 6.63 4.96
CA GLN A 206 -35.49 5.42 5.60
C GLN A 206 -33.96 5.47 5.54
N PRO A 207 -33.25 5.23 6.67
CA PRO A 207 -31.78 5.18 6.65
C PRO A 207 -31.24 4.21 5.59
N TYR A 208 -30.26 4.65 4.80
CA TYR A 208 -29.71 3.88 3.66
C TYR A 208 -29.36 2.44 4.04
N VAL A 209 -28.68 2.23 5.19
CA VAL A 209 -28.27 0.89 5.63
C VAL A 209 -29.48 -0.02 5.84
N ALA A 210 -30.56 0.50 6.47
CA ALA A 210 -31.78 -0.26 6.71
C ALA A 210 -32.52 -0.58 5.39
N TYR A 211 -32.58 0.41 4.49
CA TYR A 211 -33.15 0.22 3.15
C TYR A 211 -32.45 -0.90 2.38
N MET A 212 -31.11 -0.86 2.33
CA MET A 212 -30.30 -1.85 1.63
C MET A 212 -30.44 -3.26 2.23
N GLN A 213 -30.53 -3.35 3.55
CA GLN A 213 -30.73 -4.65 4.21
C GLN A 213 -32.06 -5.26 3.78
N GLU A 214 -33.15 -4.52 3.90
CA GLU A 214 -34.52 -5.02 3.65
C GLU A 214 -34.81 -5.28 2.17
N HIS A 215 -34.43 -4.34 1.31
CA HIS A 215 -34.85 -4.37 -0.11
C HIS A 215 -33.87 -5.07 -1.05
N ILE A 216 -32.61 -5.24 -0.61
CA ILE A 216 -31.56 -5.82 -1.45
C ILE A 216 -30.98 -7.08 -0.79
N LEU A 217 -30.26 -6.95 0.34
CA LEU A 217 -29.50 -8.06 0.88
C LEU A 217 -30.37 -9.23 1.33
N ASP A 218 -31.47 -8.95 2.05
CA ASP A 218 -32.39 -9.99 2.52
C ASP A 218 -33.09 -10.68 1.34
N ARG A 219 -33.46 -9.94 0.28
CA ARG A 219 -34.10 -10.52 -0.92
C ARG A 219 -33.16 -11.41 -1.70
N ILE A 220 -31.89 -11.02 -1.86
CA ILE A 220 -30.86 -11.86 -2.45
C ILE A 220 -30.61 -13.09 -1.58
N GLY A 221 -30.69 -12.98 -0.26
CA GLY A 221 -30.32 -14.00 0.72
C GLY A 221 -28.85 -13.91 1.12
N MET A 222 -28.29 -12.68 1.23
CA MET A 222 -26.93 -12.39 1.70
C MET A 222 -26.94 -12.23 3.22
N ASP A 223 -27.22 -13.33 3.91
CA ASP A 223 -27.50 -13.37 5.35
C ASP A 223 -26.27 -13.02 6.23
N ASN A 224 -25.05 -13.02 5.67
CA ASN A 224 -23.80 -12.70 6.38
C ASN A 224 -23.15 -11.39 5.88
N SER A 225 -23.92 -10.55 5.22
CA SER A 225 -23.44 -9.28 4.64
C SER A 225 -24.19 -8.11 5.24
N ALA A 226 -23.53 -6.93 5.30
CA ALA A 226 -24.17 -5.70 5.77
C ALA A 226 -23.38 -4.47 5.30
N PHE A 227 -24.08 -3.33 5.16
CA PHE A 227 -23.46 -2.02 4.89
C PHE A 227 -22.95 -1.30 6.16
N ALA A 228 -23.22 -1.84 7.34
CA ALA A 228 -22.63 -1.43 8.59
C ALA A 228 -22.24 -2.67 9.42
N PRO A 229 -21.06 -2.69 10.07
CA PRO A 229 -20.57 -3.89 10.73
C PRO A 229 -21.31 -4.14 12.03
N ASN A 230 -22.06 -5.25 12.08
CA ASN A 230 -22.61 -5.81 13.29
C ASN A 230 -21.60 -6.72 14.01
N ARG A 231 -21.99 -7.30 15.15
CA ARG A 231 -21.13 -8.19 15.93
C ARG A 231 -20.65 -9.41 15.12
N SER A 232 -21.54 -10.06 14.39
CA SER A 232 -21.21 -11.26 13.58
C SER A 232 -20.22 -10.92 12.47
N ILE A 233 -20.38 -9.78 11.81
CA ILE A 233 -19.45 -9.27 10.80
C ILE A 233 -18.06 -9.07 11.43
N LYS A 234 -17.99 -8.35 12.57
CA LYS A 234 -16.71 -8.05 13.25
C LYS A 234 -15.95 -9.30 13.70
N GLU A 235 -16.67 -10.35 14.13
CA GLU A 235 -16.08 -11.62 14.56
C GLU A 235 -15.48 -12.45 13.40
N LYS A 236 -15.98 -12.26 12.18
CA LYS A 236 -15.57 -12.99 10.97
C LYS A 236 -14.71 -12.16 10.00
N LEU A 237 -14.52 -10.88 10.30
CA LEU A 237 -13.75 -9.97 9.44
C LEU A 237 -12.27 -10.36 9.43
N ALA A 238 -11.73 -10.58 8.25
CA ALA A 238 -10.31 -10.85 8.07
C ALA A 238 -9.45 -9.67 8.59
N GLN A 239 -8.34 -9.99 9.24
CA GLN A 239 -7.33 -8.98 9.59
C GLN A 239 -6.65 -8.51 8.31
N ALA A 240 -6.80 -7.23 8.02
CA ALA A 240 -6.32 -6.63 6.80
C ALA A 240 -4.97 -5.94 6.99
N THR A 241 -4.20 -5.89 5.92
CA THR A 241 -2.87 -5.28 5.87
C THR A 241 -2.80 -4.29 4.72
N MET A 242 -2.32 -3.11 5.04
CA MET A 242 -1.88 -2.11 4.06
C MET A 242 -0.37 -2.21 3.81
N TRP A 243 0.11 -1.49 2.83
CA TRP A 243 1.52 -1.35 2.53
C TRP A 243 1.80 0.02 1.93
N SER A 244 2.91 0.59 2.34
CA SER A 244 3.38 1.86 1.84
C SER A 244 4.06 1.70 0.47
N TYR A 245 4.35 2.81 -0.19
CA TYR A 245 5.03 2.82 -1.49
C TYR A 245 6.39 2.09 -1.49
N ASP A 246 7.06 1.99 -0.33
CA ASP A 246 8.34 1.30 -0.18
C ASP A 246 8.17 -0.21 0.11
N GLY A 247 6.94 -0.70 0.24
CA GLY A 247 6.61 -2.12 0.43
C GLY A 247 6.55 -2.58 1.88
N ARG A 248 6.71 -1.69 2.88
CA ARG A 248 6.46 -2.02 4.28
C ARG A 248 4.98 -2.28 4.50
N GLN A 249 4.69 -3.31 5.30
CA GLN A 249 3.33 -3.68 5.64
C GLN A 249 2.95 -3.17 7.03
N PHE A 250 1.73 -2.68 7.17
CA PHE A 250 1.15 -2.25 8.43
C PHE A 250 -0.32 -2.64 8.54
N PRO A 251 -0.89 -2.74 9.76
CA PRO A 251 -2.30 -3.06 9.93
C PRO A 251 -3.20 -2.03 9.27
N ALA A 252 -4.22 -2.48 8.54
CA ALA A 252 -5.21 -1.60 7.96
C ALA A 252 -6.13 -1.03 9.06
N PRO A 253 -6.48 0.27 9.01
CA PRO A 253 -7.48 0.84 9.90
C PRO A 253 -8.88 0.32 9.53
N THR A 254 -9.74 0.17 10.53
CA THR A 254 -11.15 -0.15 10.32
C THR A 254 -11.98 1.00 10.85
N PHE A 255 -12.67 1.69 9.96
CA PHE A 255 -13.53 2.83 10.26
C PHE A 255 -14.69 2.88 9.26
N GLU A 256 -15.74 3.63 9.57
CA GLU A 256 -16.91 3.73 8.72
C GLU A 256 -16.81 4.98 7.82
N LEU A 257 -17.18 4.80 6.56
CA LEU A 257 -17.20 5.88 5.57
C LEU A 257 -18.50 6.66 5.68
N GLY A 258 -18.46 7.98 5.52
CA GLY A 258 -19.69 8.80 5.33
C GLY A 258 -20.33 8.54 3.96
N MET A 259 -19.51 8.20 2.95
CA MET A 259 -19.98 7.77 1.62
C MET A 259 -20.33 6.27 1.58
N ILE A 260 -21.11 5.80 2.54
CA ILE A 260 -21.51 4.38 2.72
C ILE A 260 -21.90 3.70 1.40
N PRO A 261 -22.75 4.30 0.52
CA PRO A 261 -23.21 3.67 -0.73
C PRO A 261 -22.08 3.31 -1.68
N ALA A 262 -20.96 4.02 -1.60
CA ALA A 262 -19.85 3.85 -2.53
C ALA A 262 -18.87 2.73 -2.15
N GLY A 263 -18.85 2.27 -0.87
CA GLY A 263 -17.77 1.37 -0.48
C GLY A 263 -17.89 0.60 0.83
N SER A 264 -19.01 0.65 1.56
CA SER A 264 -19.09 0.12 2.93
C SER A 264 -19.69 -1.28 3.07
N LEU A 265 -19.91 -2.03 2.00
CA LEU A 265 -20.42 -3.39 2.10
C LEU A 265 -19.36 -4.34 2.67
N TYR A 266 -19.75 -5.11 3.68
CA TYR A 266 -19.03 -6.25 4.24
C TYR A 266 -19.69 -7.54 3.75
N ALA A 267 -18.93 -8.46 3.16
CA ALA A 267 -19.48 -9.71 2.66
C ALA A 267 -18.44 -10.85 2.65
N PRO A 268 -18.87 -12.10 2.94
CA PRO A 268 -18.11 -13.29 2.57
C PRO A 268 -18.31 -13.63 1.10
N MET A 269 -17.38 -14.42 0.54
CA MET A 269 -17.48 -14.81 -0.88
C MET A 269 -18.72 -15.64 -1.18
N LEU A 270 -19.23 -16.42 -0.23
CA LEU A 270 -20.49 -17.18 -0.40
C LEU A 270 -21.69 -16.27 -0.67
N ASP A 271 -21.80 -15.14 0.02
CA ASP A 271 -22.90 -14.20 -0.20
C ASP A 271 -22.75 -13.49 -1.55
N LEU A 272 -21.52 -13.18 -2.00
CA LEU A 272 -21.29 -12.70 -3.37
C LEU A 272 -21.59 -13.78 -4.42
N GLY A 273 -21.38 -15.05 -4.09
CA GLY A 273 -21.85 -16.18 -4.90
C GLY A 273 -23.38 -16.21 -5.01
N GLN A 274 -24.10 -15.93 -3.93
CA GLN A 274 -25.56 -15.80 -3.96
C GLN A 274 -26.04 -14.62 -4.81
N PHE A 275 -25.29 -13.50 -4.78
CA PHE A 275 -25.53 -12.38 -5.68
C PHE A 275 -25.34 -12.77 -7.16
N LEU A 276 -24.27 -13.49 -7.50
CA LEU A 276 -24.07 -14.01 -8.87
C LEU A 276 -25.20 -14.93 -9.33
N ILE A 277 -25.69 -15.82 -8.45
CA ILE A 277 -26.85 -16.67 -8.71
C ILE A 277 -28.08 -15.82 -9.03
N THR A 278 -28.31 -14.75 -8.27
CA THR A 278 -29.43 -13.81 -8.49
C THR A 278 -29.32 -13.16 -9.87
N LEU A 279 -28.12 -12.75 -10.29
CA LEU A 279 -27.90 -12.22 -11.65
C LEU A 279 -28.24 -13.24 -12.75
N PHE A 280 -27.87 -14.52 -12.55
CA PHE A 280 -28.10 -15.59 -13.52
C PHE A 280 -29.52 -16.16 -13.50
N ASN A 281 -30.29 -15.86 -12.46
CA ASN A 281 -31.67 -16.22 -12.27
C ASN A 281 -32.63 -15.06 -12.63
N ASP A 282 -32.27 -14.28 -13.66
CA ASP A 282 -33.06 -13.15 -14.15
C ASP A 282 -33.47 -12.17 -13.02
N GLY A 283 -32.60 -11.96 -12.05
CA GLY A 283 -32.80 -11.07 -10.90
C GLY A 283 -33.64 -11.64 -9.76
N GLN A 284 -34.02 -12.91 -9.82
CA GLN A 284 -34.72 -13.59 -8.73
C GLN A 284 -33.70 -14.03 -7.66
N GLY A 285 -33.75 -13.42 -6.50
CA GLY A 285 -32.99 -13.81 -5.33
C GLY A 285 -33.62 -14.98 -4.59
N LYS A 286 -32.91 -15.46 -3.55
CA LYS A 286 -33.36 -16.58 -2.72
C LYS A 286 -34.71 -16.33 -2.03
N ASN A 287 -34.97 -15.10 -1.59
CA ASN A 287 -36.11 -14.72 -0.79
C ASN A 287 -37.11 -13.78 -1.52
N GLY A 288 -36.91 -13.53 -2.81
CA GLY A 288 -37.82 -12.70 -3.62
C GLY A 288 -37.15 -12.11 -4.85
N GLN A 289 -37.99 -11.53 -5.73
CA GLN A 289 -37.51 -10.80 -6.88
C GLN A 289 -36.77 -9.55 -6.41
N VAL A 290 -35.54 -9.37 -6.86
CA VAL A 290 -34.71 -8.18 -6.59
C VAL A 290 -34.88 -7.17 -7.73
N ILE A 291 -34.76 -7.62 -8.97
CA ILE A 291 -34.79 -6.78 -10.16
C ILE A 291 -35.22 -7.64 -11.35
N SER A 292 -35.81 -7.05 -12.41
CA SER A 292 -36.20 -7.80 -13.59
C SER A 292 -35.00 -8.10 -14.51
N LYS A 293 -35.19 -9.08 -15.42
CA LYS A 293 -34.22 -9.38 -16.46
C LYS A 293 -33.98 -8.22 -17.40
N GLU A 294 -35.04 -7.50 -17.75
CA GLU A 294 -35.01 -6.35 -18.64
C GLU A 294 -34.13 -5.26 -18.05
N THR A 295 -34.29 -4.98 -16.76
CA THR A 295 -33.50 -3.98 -16.04
C THR A 295 -32.05 -4.43 -15.89
N LEU A 296 -31.78 -5.70 -15.61
CA LEU A 296 -30.40 -6.23 -15.61
C LEU A 296 -29.74 -6.04 -16.99
N THR A 297 -30.48 -6.26 -18.08
CA THR A 297 -29.98 -6.05 -19.45
C THR A 297 -29.64 -4.57 -19.69
N GLU A 298 -30.45 -3.65 -19.18
CA GLU A 298 -30.15 -2.21 -19.24
C GLU A 298 -28.89 -1.90 -18.43
N MET A 299 -28.74 -2.44 -17.20
CA MET A 299 -27.56 -2.23 -16.36
C MET A 299 -26.28 -2.74 -17.02
N TRP A 300 -26.36 -3.80 -17.84
CA TRP A 300 -25.22 -4.37 -18.57
C TRP A 300 -25.01 -3.76 -19.95
N SER A 301 -25.78 -2.74 -20.31
CA SER A 301 -25.62 -2.02 -21.56
C SER A 301 -24.71 -0.81 -21.40
N PRO A 302 -23.84 -0.50 -22.39
CA PRO A 302 -23.03 0.70 -22.36
C PRO A 302 -23.90 1.95 -22.28
N GLN A 303 -23.61 2.83 -21.30
CA GLN A 303 -24.30 4.10 -21.17
C GLN A 303 -23.52 5.18 -21.94
N PHE A 304 -24.26 6.09 -22.61
CA PHE A 304 -23.69 7.25 -23.31
C PHE A 304 -22.70 6.91 -24.44
N GLY A 305 -23.21 6.40 -25.54
CA GLY A 305 -22.55 6.44 -26.82
C GLY A 305 -21.81 5.20 -27.26
N GLY A 306 -22.13 4.75 -28.42
CA GLY A 306 -21.37 3.85 -29.29
C GLY A 306 -21.57 2.36 -29.04
N ALA A 307 -21.30 1.56 -30.08
CA ALA A 307 -21.25 0.10 -30.05
C ALA A 307 -20.02 -0.44 -29.27
N ALA A 308 -19.63 0.22 -28.19
CA ALA A 308 -18.48 -0.20 -27.41
C ALA A 308 -18.85 -1.40 -26.52
N THR A 309 -18.16 -2.52 -26.70
CA THR A 309 -18.23 -3.69 -25.80
C THR A 309 -17.51 -3.50 -24.48
N SER A 310 -16.97 -2.31 -24.25
CA SER A 310 -16.21 -1.96 -23.04
C SER A 310 -16.61 -0.58 -22.50
N GLY A 311 -16.47 -0.37 -21.19
CA GLY A 311 -16.81 0.87 -20.51
C GLY A 311 -17.60 0.65 -19.23
N TYR A 312 -18.58 1.52 -18.97
CA TYR A 312 -19.52 1.39 -17.86
C TYR A 312 -20.96 1.26 -18.34
N GLY A 313 -21.66 0.27 -17.77
CA GLY A 313 -23.11 0.23 -17.70
C GLY A 313 -23.64 1.03 -16.53
N ILE A 314 -24.74 0.61 -15.93
CA ILE A 314 -25.24 1.15 -14.67
C ILE A 314 -24.61 0.32 -13.54
N GLY A 315 -23.64 0.89 -12.85
CA GLY A 315 -22.84 0.25 -11.80
C GLY A 315 -21.77 -0.73 -12.32
N PHE A 316 -22.05 -1.49 -13.36
CA PHE A 316 -21.15 -2.52 -13.86
C PHE A 316 -20.07 -1.97 -14.80
N SER A 317 -18.85 -2.44 -14.63
CA SER A 317 -17.82 -2.35 -15.67
C SER A 317 -18.08 -3.42 -16.74
N LEU A 318 -17.89 -3.02 -18.01
CA LEU A 318 -18.15 -3.84 -19.18
C LEU A 318 -16.85 -4.11 -19.94
N SER A 319 -16.65 -5.36 -20.33
CA SER A 319 -15.52 -5.80 -21.16
C SER A 319 -15.89 -7.06 -21.93
N GLU A 320 -14.93 -7.66 -22.61
CA GLU A 320 -15.13 -8.89 -23.38
C GLU A 320 -14.14 -9.97 -22.97
N MET A 321 -14.56 -11.23 -22.93
CA MET A 321 -13.70 -12.40 -22.78
C MET A 321 -14.12 -13.48 -23.79
N ASN A 322 -13.22 -13.84 -24.71
CA ASN A 322 -13.44 -14.88 -25.73
C ASN A 322 -14.73 -14.68 -26.58
N GLY A 323 -15.07 -13.43 -26.88
CA GLY A 323 -16.28 -13.08 -27.65
C GLY A 323 -17.57 -12.97 -26.83
N TYR A 324 -17.50 -13.21 -25.51
CA TYR A 324 -18.64 -13.05 -24.60
C TYR A 324 -18.54 -11.76 -23.82
N GLN A 325 -19.66 -11.09 -23.58
CA GLN A 325 -19.73 -9.95 -22.70
C GLN A 325 -19.31 -10.37 -21.27
N LYS A 326 -18.36 -9.64 -20.68
CA LYS A 326 -17.98 -9.78 -19.29
C LYS A 326 -18.42 -8.55 -18.52
N VAL A 327 -19.20 -8.76 -17.45
CA VAL A 327 -19.67 -7.72 -16.54
C VAL A 327 -19.08 -7.94 -15.16
N GLY A 328 -18.91 -6.88 -14.38
CA GLY A 328 -18.38 -7.00 -13.01
C GLY A 328 -17.97 -5.68 -12.41
N HIS A 329 -17.29 -5.74 -11.28
CA HIS A 329 -16.69 -4.57 -10.63
C HIS A 329 -15.53 -4.98 -9.73
N GLY A 330 -14.48 -4.18 -9.70
CA GLY A 330 -13.41 -4.27 -8.73
C GLY A 330 -13.72 -3.47 -7.46
N GLY A 331 -13.18 -3.89 -6.34
CA GLY A 331 -13.29 -3.16 -5.07
C GLY A 331 -11.93 -2.97 -4.43
N ALA A 332 -11.69 -1.80 -3.87
CA ALA A 332 -10.55 -1.50 -3.02
C ALA A 332 -11.01 -0.64 -1.85
N ILE A 333 -10.59 -0.99 -0.67
CA ILE A 333 -10.72 -0.23 0.57
C ILE A 333 -9.59 -0.68 1.50
N TYR A 334 -9.11 0.17 2.37
CA TYR A 334 -7.94 -0.10 3.21
C TYR A 334 -7.82 -1.54 3.68
N GLY A 335 -6.76 -2.19 3.23
CA GLY A 335 -6.43 -3.57 3.53
C GLY A 335 -7.20 -4.64 2.75
N PHE A 336 -8.10 -4.25 1.82
CA PHE A 336 -8.90 -5.22 1.07
C PHE A 336 -8.95 -4.90 -0.42
N SER A 337 -8.88 -5.95 -1.22
CA SER A 337 -9.11 -5.90 -2.67
C SER A 337 -10.07 -6.99 -3.08
N THR A 338 -11.08 -6.66 -3.88
CA THR A 338 -12.13 -7.58 -4.31
C THR A 338 -12.33 -7.47 -5.82
N GLN A 339 -12.69 -8.57 -6.46
CA GLN A 339 -13.13 -8.60 -7.83
C GLN A 339 -14.35 -9.52 -7.96
N ILE A 340 -15.39 -9.03 -8.63
CA ILE A 340 -16.51 -9.84 -9.10
C ILE A 340 -16.55 -9.77 -10.63
N SER A 341 -16.68 -10.92 -11.29
CA SER A 341 -16.70 -11.04 -12.75
C SER A 341 -17.70 -12.10 -13.18
N ALA A 342 -18.50 -11.82 -14.20
CA ALA A 342 -19.50 -12.71 -14.73
C ALA A 342 -19.55 -12.68 -16.26
N LEU A 343 -19.89 -13.81 -16.85
CA LEU A 343 -20.27 -13.99 -18.27
C LEU A 343 -21.76 -14.32 -18.31
N PRO A 344 -22.65 -13.32 -18.37
CA PRO A 344 -24.10 -13.53 -18.21
C PRO A 344 -24.70 -14.52 -19.22
N ASP A 345 -24.28 -14.44 -20.47
CA ASP A 345 -24.76 -15.33 -21.54
C ASP A 345 -24.49 -16.82 -21.28
N LEU A 346 -23.42 -17.09 -20.51
CA LEU A 346 -22.99 -18.45 -20.15
C LEU A 346 -23.33 -18.79 -18.72
N LYS A 347 -23.83 -17.83 -17.95
CA LYS A 347 -24.11 -17.92 -16.51
C LYS A 347 -22.91 -18.42 -15.68
N LEU A 348 -21.72 -18.01 -16.05
CA LEU A 348 -20.48 -18.29 -15.32
C LEU A 348 -20.05 -17.06 -14.53
N GLY A 349 -19.80 -17.25 -13.24
CA GLY A 349 -19.42 -16.15 -12.36
C GLY A 349 -18.40 -16.52 -11.32
N VAL A 350 -17.60 -15.53 -10.92
CA VAL A 350 -16.53 -15.65 -9.94
C VAL A 350 -16.51 -14.40 -9.07
N ALA A 351 -16.37 -14.58 -7.76
CA ALA A 351 -15.97 -13.50 -6.85
C ALA A 351 -14.73 -13.92 -6.07
N CYS A 352 -13.79 -13.01 -5.90
CA CYS A 352 -12.53 -13.21 -5.19
C CYS A 352 -12.19 -11.98 -4.36
N ALA A 353 -11.74 -12.18 -3.12
CA ALA A 353 -11.26 -11.11 -2.25
C ALA A 353 -9.94 -11.47 -1.59
N SER A 354 -9.10 -10.46 -1.37
CA SER A 354 -7.84 -10.52 -0.62
C SER A 354 -7.90 -9.59 0.59
N SER A 355 -7.29 -9.98 1.71
CA SER A 355 -7.10 -9.14 2.90
C SER A 355 -5.78 -8.37 2.90
N VAL A 356 -5.31 -8.01 1.71
CA VAL A 356 -4.16 -7.12 1.51
C VAL A 356 -4.57 -6.01 0.55
N ASP A 357 -4.21 -4.79 0.90
CA ASP A 357 -4.53 -3.60 0.10
C ASP A 357 -3.85 -3.62 -1.27
N LEU A 358 -4.48 -2.93 -2.23
CA LEU A 358 -3.95 -2.72 -3.58
C LEU A 358 -3.49 -4.03 -4.26
N THR A 359 -4.24 -5.13 -4.07
CA THR A 359 -4.01 -6.40 -4.77
C THR A 359 -5.01 -6.67 -5.89
N ASN A 360 -5.58 -5.59 -6.46
CA ASN A 360 -6.61 -5.69 -7.50
C ASN A 360 -6.12 -6.39 -8.78
N ALA A 361 -4.85 -6.23 -9.16
CA ALA A 361 -4.30 -6.95 -10.29
C ALA A 361 -4.34 -8.47 -10.07
N ILE A 362 -4.10 -8.92 -8.84
CA ILE A 362 -4.11 -10.34 -8.46
C ILE A 362 -5.54 -10.88 -8.45
N THR A 363 -6.47 -10.20 -7.76
CA THR A 363 -7.88 -10.65 -7.72
C THR A 363 -8.51 -10.68 -9.11
N THR A 364 -8.20 -9.71 -9.98
CA THR A 364 -8.62 -9.70 -11.38
C THR A 364 -8.00 -10.85 -12.16
N HIS A 365 -6.70 -11.09 -12.03
CA HIS A 365 -6.02 -12.19 -12.74
C HIS A 365 -6.57 -13.56 -12.32
N LEU A 366 -6.82 -13.76 -11.03
CA LEU A 366 -7.40 -15.01 -10.51
C LEU A 366 -8.84 -15.22 -10.99
N THR A 367 -9.69 -14.17 -11.01
CA THR A 367 -11.06 -14.29 -11.51
C THR A 367 -11.10 -14.53 -13.02
N ASP A 368 -10.22 -13.89 -13.78
CA ASP A 368 -10.09 -14.13 -15.23
C ASP A 368 -9.58 -15.54 -15.54
N TYR A 369 -8.63 -16.04 -14.76
CA TYR A 369 -8.15 -17.41 -14.88
C TYR A 369 -9.24 -18.43 -14.53
N ALA A 370 -10.00 -18.19 -13.46
CA ALA A 370 -11.13 -19.02 -13.08
C ALA A 370 -12.19 -19.10 -14.19
N LEU A 371 -12.59 -17.97 -14.78
CA LEU A 371 -13.52 -17.96 -15.92
C LEU A 371 -12.96 -18.71 -17.13
N LYS A 372 -11.66 -18.58 -17.44
CA LYS A 372 -11.00 -19.36 -18.52
C LYS A 372 -11.05 -20.86 -18.27
N LEU A 373 -10.82 -21.29 -17.00
CA LEU A 373 -10.93 -22.71 -16.62
C LEU A 373 -12.38 -23.22 -16.76
N MET A 374 -13.35 -22.43 -16.31
CA MET A 374 -14.78 -22.78 -16.42
C MET A 374 -15.24 -22.87 -17.88
N LEU A 375 -14.81 -21.94 -18.74
CA LEU A 375 -15.05 -21.97 -20.17
C LEU A 375 -14.44 -23.21 -20.84
N ALA A 376 -13.17 -23.49 -20.58
CA ALA A 376 -12.48 -24.66 -21.12
C ALA A 376 -13.16 -25.96 -20.70
N ARG A 377 -13.63 -26.06 -19.44
CA ARG A 377 -14.40 -27.18 -18.94
C ARG A 377 -15.75 -27.33 -19.72
N GLN A 378 -16.49 -26.22 -19.86
CA GLN A 378 -17.78 -26.22 -20.59
C GLN A 378 -17.59 -26.65 -22.05
N ASP A 379 -16.55 -26.16 -22.71
CA ASP A 379 -16.19 -26.50 -24.09
C ASP A 379 -15.52 -27.88 -24.22
N LYS A 380 -15.26 -28.59 -23.12
CA LYS A 380 -14.49 -29.86 -23.09
C LYS A 380 -13.10 -29.74 -23.72
N LYS A 381 -12.47 -28.56 -23.57
CA LYS A 381 -11.09 -28.27 -23.98
C LYS A 381 -10.12 -28.57 -22.85
N PRO A 382 -8.81 -28.75 -23.14
CA PRO A 382 -7.78 -28.80 -22.11
C PRO A 382 -7.83 -27.55 -21.24
N LEU A 383 -7.73 -27.75 -19.91
CA LEU A 383 -7.67 -26.65 -18.97
C LEU A 383 -6.35 -25.88 -19.14
N PRO A 384 -6.37 -24.56 -19.30
CA PRO A 384 -5.16 -23.77 -19.44
C PRO A 384 -4.32 -23.81 -18.15
N ASP A 385 -3.02 -23.59 -18.29
CA ASP A 385 -2.12 -23.41 -17.16
C ASP A 385 -2.12 -21.95 -16.67
N TYR A 386 -1.83 -21.78 -15.38
CA TYR A 386 -1.65 -20.45 -14.80
C TYR A 386 -0.30 -19.87 -15.21
N SER A 387 -0.29 -18.62 -15.63
CA SER A 387 0.96 -17.92 -15.96
C SER A 387 1.69 -17.51 -14.69
N LYS A 388 2.73 -18.26 -14.33
CA LYS A 388 3.61 -17.97 -13.18
C LYS A 388 4.79 -17.12 -13.63
N SER A 389 5.33 -16.34 -12.71
CA SER A 389 6.57 -15.59 -12.87
C SER A 389 7.50 -15.85 -11.68
N GLU A 390 8.79 -15.67 -11.88
CA GLU A 390 9.81 -15.86 -10.85
C GLU A 390 10.59 -14.56 -10.64
N GLN A 391 11.28 -14.44 -9.52
CA GLN A 391 12.22 -13.35 -9.31
C GLN A 391 13.33 -13.41 -10.37
N LEU A 392 13.80 -12.24 -10.78
CA LEU A 392 14.92 -12.17 -11.72
C LEU A 392 16.19 -12.75 -11.06
N ASP A 393 16.99 -13.46 -11.85
CA ASP A 393 18.30 -13.86 -11.41
C ASP A 393 19.30 -12.69 -11.42
N LEU A 394 20.43 -12.84 -10.74
CA LEU A 394 21.43 -11.79 -10.60
C LEU A 394 22.01 -11.28 -11.94
N GLU A 395 22.06 -12.13 -12.98
CA GLU A 395 22.57 -11.74 -14.29
C GLU A 395 21.54 -10.92 -15.08
N ALA A 396 20.27 -11.25 -14.98
CA ALA A 396 19.19 -10.45 -15.54
C ALA A 396 19.09 -9.08 -14.84
N GLU A 397 19.17 -9.08 -13.49
CA GLU A 397 19.18 -7.83 -12.71
C GLU A 397 20.30 -6.88 -13.12
N LYS A 398 21.55 -7.36 -13.20
CA LYS A 398 22.72 -6.54 -13.59
C LYS A 398 22.55 -5.86 -14.96
N LYS A 399 21.83 -6.53 -15.89
CA LYS A 399 21.56 -5.98 -17.23
C LYS A 399 20.46 -4.94 -17.23
N LEU A 400 19.55 -5.01 -16.28
CA LEU A 400 18.36 -4.15 -16.22
C LEU A 400 18.53 -2.96 -15.30
N VAL A 401 19.28 -3.09 -14.20
CA VAL A 401 19.41 -2.00 -13.22
C VAL A 401 20.16 -0.81 -13.83
N GLY A 402 19.53 0.36 -13.71
CA GLY A 402 20.06 1.63 -14.17
C GLY A 402 18.98 2.62 -14.54
N THR A 403 19.41 3.81 -14.90
CA THR A 403 18.56 4.88 -15.43
C THR A 403 18.64 4.90 -16.94
N PHE A 404 17.51 5.04 -17.60
CA PHE A 404 17.41 4.94 -19.07
C PHE A 404 16.52 6.06 -19.60
N GLN A 405 16.84 6.55 -20.79
CA GLN A 405 16.15 7.67 -21.43
C GLN A 405 15.82 7.37 -22.88
N ASN A 406 14.70 7.87 -23.34
CA ASN A 406 14.36 8.11 -24.72
C ASN A 406 13.97 9.59 -24.92
N ASP A 407 13.50 9.95 -26.11
CA ASP A 407 13.15 11.35 -26.43
C ASP A 407 12.02 11.91 -25.55
N ASP A 408 11.15 11.06 -25.00
CA ASP A 408 9.93 11.45 -24.33
C ASP A 408 10.00 11.29 -22.80
N SER A 409 10.86 10.40 -22.27
CA SER A 409 10.81 10.02 -20.87
C SER A 409 12.10 9.43 -20.32
N ILE A 410 12.26 9.57 -19.01
CA ILE A 410 13.29 8.88 -18.21
C ILE A 410 12.57 7.78 -17.41
N ILE A 411 13.18 6.61 -17.36
CA ILE A 411 12.75 5.48 -16.55
C ILE A 411 13.89 4.99 -15.67
N ASP A 412 13.57 4.53 -14.48
CA ASP A 412 14.56 3.98 -13.55
C ASP A 412 14.22 2.53 -13.21
N ILE A 413 15.22 1.66 -13.28
CA ILE A 413 15.11 0.28 -12.82
C ILE A 413 16.11 0.08 -11.70
N ARG A 414 15.62 -0.27 -10.52
CA ARG A 414 16.45 -0.40 -9.33
C ARG A 414 16.06 -1.59 -8.47
N ARG A 415 16.95 -1.98 -7.56
CA ARG A 415 16.60 -2.89 -6.48
C ARG A 415 15.83 -2.14 -5.39
N LYS A 416 14.76 -2.76 -4.93
CA LYS A 416 13.94 -2.28 -3.83
C LYS A 416 13.34 -3.47 -3.09
N ASN A 417 13.65 -3.63 -1.80
CA ASN A 417 13.12 -4.71 -0.95
C ASN A 417 13.24 -6.12 -1.60
N GLY A 418 14.42 -6.44 -2.12
CA GLY A 418 14.70 -7.73 -2.75
C GLY A 418 14.06 -7.96 -4.13
N ASN A 419 13.37 -6.97 -4.68
CA ASN A 419 12.79 -7.01 -6.03
C ASN A 419 13.51 -6.04 -6.97
N VAL A 420 13.46 -6.33 -8.25
CA VAL A 420 13.81 -5.36 -9.29
C VAL A 420 12.54 -4.59 -9.67
N VAL A 421 12.56 -3.28 -9.53
CA VAL A 421 11.39 -2.42 -9.71
C VAL A 421 11.63 -1.46 -10.86
N LEU A 422 10.68 -1.39 -11.79
CA LEU A 422 10.60 -0.38 -12.83
C LEU A 422 9.77 0.81 -12.35
N SER A 423 10.36 2.00 -12.34
CA SER A 423 9.66 3.26 -12.17
C SER A 423 9.43 3.90 -13.55
N ALA A 424 8.20 3.84 -14.04
CA ALA A 424 7.80 4.38 -15.34
C ALA A 424 6.44 5.07 -15.23
N GLY A 425 6.39 6.36 -15.55
CA GLY A 425 5.16 7.14 -15.45
C GLY A 425 4.63 7.17 -14.01
N ARG A 426 3.34 6.82 -13.85
CA ARG A 426 2.62 6.92 -12.56
C ARG A 426 2.92 5.83 -11.56
N PHE A 427 3.49 4.69 -11.98
CA PHE A 427 3.59 3.50 -11.14
C PHE A 427 5.04 3.06 -10.96
N GLU A 428 5.29 2.47 -9.81
CA GLU A 428 6.43 1.61 -9.57
C GLU A 428 5.96 0.16 -9.56
N VAL A 429 6.56 -0.68 -10.39
CA VAL A 429 6.11 -2.05 -10.58
C VAL A 429 7.26 -3.04 -10.49
N PRO A 430 7.12 -4.15 -9.75
CA PRO A 430 8.09 -5.22 -9.77
C PRO A 430 8.20 -5.85 -11.15
N LEU A 431 9.43 -6.12 -11.57
CA LEU A 431 9.75 -6.91 -12.76
C LEU A 431 10.05 -8.34 -12.37
N ARG A 432 9.47 -9.29 -13.07
CA ARG A 432 9.64 -10.72 -12.83
C ARG A 432 9.82 -11.46 -14.15
N GLN A 433 10.47 -12.61 -14.11
CA GLN A 433 10.67 -13.49 -15.26
C GLN A 433 9.44 -14.38 -15.43
N SER A 434 8.72 -14.25 -16.54
CA SER A 434 7.76 -15.24 -17.01
C SER A 434 8.44 -16.24 -17.94
N SER A 435 7.72 -17.28 -18.38
CA SER A 435 8.22 -18.24 -19.38
C SER A 435 8.61 -17.60 -20.71
N GLU A 436 8.02 -16.46 -21.06
CA GLU A 436 8.20 -15.82 -22.37
C GLU A 436 9.03 -14.53 -22.30
N ALA A 437 8.94 -13.78 -21.22
CA ALA A 437 9.52 -12.43 -21.14
C ALA A 437 9.68 -11.96 -19.68
N ILE A 438 10.45 -10.90 -19.50
CA ILE A 438 10.44 -10.14 -18.25
C ILE A 438 9.23 -9.19 -18.32
N ILE A 439 8.35 -9.31 -17.33
CA ILE A 439 7.07 -8.59 -17.27
C ILE A 439 6.92 -7.84 -15.95
N SER A 440 6.07 -6.82 -15.95
CA SER A 440 5.55 -6.29 -14.68
C SER A 440 4.59 -7.29 -14.07
N ASP A 441 4.89 -7.76 -12.85
CA ASP A 441 4.00 -8.65 -12.10
C ASP A 441 4.00 -8.24 -10.63
N GLY A 442 3.18 -7.27 -10.35
CA GLY A 442 2.97 -6.69 -9.03
C GLY A 442 1.53 -6.83 -8.55
N ARG A 443 1.26 -6.23 -7.40
CA ARG A 443 -0.05 -6.23 -6.76
C ARG A 443 -1.07 -5.33 -7.47
N ILE A 444 -0.58 -4.21 -8.06
CA ILE A 444 -1.41 -3.18 -8.71
C ILE A 444 -1.46 -3.40 -10.22
N VAL A 445 -0.33 -3.81 -10.82
CA VAL A 445 -0.16 -3.89 -12.27
C VAL A 445 0.39 -5.26 -12.63
N TYR A 446 -0.27 -5.93 -13.57
CA TYR A 446 0.14 -7.21 -14.13
C TYR A 446 0.29 -7.10 -15.65
N ASN A 447 1.44 -7.55 -16.19
CA ASN A 447 1.74 -7.68 -17.62
C ASN A 447 1.55 -6.40 -18.48
N ASN A 448 1.57 -5.23 -17.87
CA ASN A 448 1.46 -3.95 -18.60
C ASN A 448 2.79 -3.50 -19.20
N PHE A 449 3.90 -3.96 -18.65
CA PHE A 449 5.24 -3.67 -19.13
C PHE A 449 5.94 -4.99 -19.47
N LYS A 450 6.44 -5.07 -20.71
CA LYS A 450 7.36 -6.12 -21.17
C LYS A 450 8.73 -5.48 -21.36
N VAL A 451 9.75 -6.02 -20.67
CA VAL A 451 11.10 -5.46 -20.64
C VAL A 451 12.06 -6.46 -21.24
N SER A 452 12.96 -5.98 -22.08
CA SER A 452 14.05 -6.80 -22.65
C SER A 452 15.37 -6.05 -22.56
N PRO A 453 16.45 -6.66 -22.06
CA PRO A 453 17.78 -6.05 -22.07
C PRO A 453 18.30 -5.96 -23.51
N GLY A 454 18.99 -4.86 -23.82
CA GLY A 454 19.68 -4.62 -25.08
C GLY A 454 21.18 -4.39 -24.86
N THR A 455 21.95 -4.16 -25.93
CA THR A 455 23.41 -3.97 -25.85
C THR A 455 23.79 -2.70 -25.08
N ASN A 456 23.09 -1.57 -25.34
CA ASN A 456 23.39 -0.26 -24.73
C ASN A 456 22.16 0.34 -24.01
N GLY A 457 21.22 -0.50 -23.57
CA GLY A 457 19.99 -0.04 -22.96
C GLY A 457 18.98 -1.15 -22.82
N ILE A 458 17.70 -0.77 -22.81
CA ILE A 458 16.58 -1.70 -22.66
C ILE A 458 15.48 -1.37 -23.67
N THR A 459 14.60 -2.33 -23.91
CA THR A 459 13.35 -2.12 -24.63
C THR A 459 12.19 -2.34 -23.68
N VAL A 460 11.28 -1.37 -23.60
CA VAL A 460 10.05 -1.45 -22.79
C VAL A 460 8.85 -1.29 -23.72
N ASN A 461 8.00 -2.30 -23.79
CA ASN A 461 6.83 -2.36 -24.69
C ASN A 461 7.17 -2.00 -26.15
N GLY A 462 8.32 -2.48 -26.66
CA GLY A 462 8.80 -2.23 -28.02
C GLY A 462 9.49 -0.87 -28.22
N ARG A 463 9.52 0.04 -27.24
CA ARG A 463 10.24 1.30 -27.29
C ARG A 463 11.65 1.13 -26.73
N GLN A 464 12.65 1.64 -27.43
CA GLN A 464 14.04 1.60 -26.99
C GLN A 464 14.35 2.75 -26.03
N PHE A 465 15.16 2.46 -25.02
CA PHE A 465 15.71 3.40 -24.06
C PHE A 465 17.21 3.16 -23.93
N THR A 466 17.98 4.22 -24.01
CA THR A 466 19.43 4.19 -23.87
C THR A 466 19.83 4.39 -22.41
N LYS A 467 20.80 3.61 -21.92
CA LYS A 467 21.33 3.77 -20.57
C LYS A 467 22.04 5.11 -20.44
N ILE A 468 21.73 5.84 -19.37
CA ILE A 468 22.36 7.13 -19.04
C ILE A 468 22.98 7.07 -17.65
N GLU A 469 23.93 7.94 -17.37
CA GLU A 469 24.35 8.22 -16.01
C GLU A 469 23.25 9.00 -15.26
N LEU A 470 23.34 9.03 -13.93
CA LEU A 470 22.39 9.77 -13.10
C LEU A 470 22.18 11.20 -13.66
N PRO A 471 20.92 11.65 -13.77
CA PRO A 471 20.64 13.02 -14.20
C PRO A 471 21.41 14.03 -13.37
N GLN A 472 21.88 15.11 -14.01
CA GLN A 472 22.51 16.21 -13.29
C GLN A 472 21.51 16.83 -12.31
N LYS A 473 22.05 17.44 -11.23
CA LYS A 473 21.25 18.18 -10.24
C LYS A 473 20.38 19.21 -10.97
N SER A 474 19.07 19.18 -10.72
CA SER A 474 18.18 20.28 -11.09
C SER A 474 18.12 21.30 -9.96
N GLU A 475 18.05 22.58 -10.30
CA GLU A 475 17.75 23.61 -9.31
C GLU A 475 16.26 23.54 -8.97
N VAL A 476 15.95 23.53 -7.67
CA VAL A 476 14.56 23.55 -7.18
C VAL A 476 13.97 24.95 -7.44
N PRO A 477 12.85 25.06 -8.18
CA PRO A 477 12.19 26.35 -8.33
C PRO A 477 11.81 26.95 -6.98
N ILE A 478 12.08 28.24 -6.81
CA ILE A 478 11.83 28.96 -5.54
C ILE A 478 10.33 28.93 -5.16
N SER A 479 9.43 28.82 -6.14
CA SER A 479 7.99 28.69 -5.94
C SER A 479 7.58 27.42 -5.19
N TYR A 480 8.44 26.38 -5.18
CA TYR A 480 8.17 25.12 -4.48
C TYR A 480 8.63 25.16 -3.01
N THR A 481 9.35 26.20 -2.61
CA THR A 481 9.78 26.37 -1.22
C THR A 481 8.57 26.39 -0.30
N GLY A 482 8.61 25.57 0.73
CA GLY A 482 7.52 25.42 1.69
C GLY A 482 6.35 24.52 1.25
N LEU A 483 6.26 24.12 -0.04
CA LEU A 483 5.24 23.16 -0.50
C LEU A 483 5.66 21.72 -0.29
N ILE A 484 6.95 21.42 -0.49
CA ILE A 484 7.49 20.05 -0.38
C ILE A 484 7.30 19.56 1.06
N GLY A 485 6.74 18.35 1.21
CA GLY A 485 6.48 17.75 2.51
C GLY A 485 5.45 16.62 2.46
N GLU A 486 5.06 16.17 3.64
CA GLU A 486 4.05 15.16 3.86
C GLU A 486 2.76 15.79 4.39
N TYR A 487 1.62 15.28 3.91
CA TYR A 487 0.30 15.79 4.28
C TYR A 487 -0.68 14.67 4.52
N GLY A 488 -1.64 14.86 5.42
CA GLY A 488 -2.74 13.95 5.66
C GLY A 488 -2.50 12.94 6.78
N TRP A 489 -3.20 11.85 6.72
CA TRP A 489 -3.31 10.84 7.76
C TRP A 489 -2.26 9.74 7.58
N ASP A 490 -1.80 9.13 8.70
CA ASP A 490 -0.75 8.09 8.72
C ASP A 490 -1.02 6.88 7.80
N HIS A 491 -2.29 6.55 7.58
CA HIS A 491 -2.67 5.42 6.74
C HIS A 491 -2.81 5.77 5.25
N ASN A 492 -2.78 7.06 4.89
CA ASN A 492 -2.79 7.50 3.49
C ASN A 492 -2.16 8.89 3.35
N ILE A 493 -0.83 8.92 3.30
CA ILE A 493 -0.05 10.15 3.26
C ILE A 493 0.01 10.64 1.81
N LEU A 494 -0.25 11.93 1.62
CA LEU A 494 0.03 12.65 0.40
C LEU A 494 1.45 13.23 0.48
N TYR A 495 2.35 12.75 -0.40
CA TYR A 495 3.71 13.30 -0.52
C TYR A 495 3.75 14.31 -1.63
N ILE A 496 4.20 15.53 -1.32
CA ILE A 496 4.55 16.56 -2.30
C ILE A 496 6.06 16.63 -2.36
N TYR A 497 6.62 16.44 -3.55
CA TYR A 497 8.07 16.38 -3.77
C TYR A 497 8.47 17.02 -5.10
N GLU A 498 9.72 17.42 -5.23
CA GLU A 498 10.26 17.89 -6.50
C GLU A 498 11.01 16.76 -7.22
N ASP A 499 10.79 16.60 -8.51
CA ASP A 499 11.56 15.67 -9.34
C ASP A 499 11.89 16.31 -10.70
N GLN A 500 13.20 16.42 -11.00
CA GLN A 500 13.75 17.00 -12.23
C GLN A 500 13.21 18.41 -12.55
N GLY A 501 13.04 19.25 -11.53
CA GLY A 501 12.54 20.63 -11.68
C GLY A 501 11.02 20.75 -11.71
N ASP A 502 10.29 19.66 -11.61
CA ASP A 502 8.83 19.62 -11.58
C ASP A 502 8.31 19.26 -10.18
N LEU A 503 7.12 19.75 -9.84
CA LEU A 503 6.42 19.39 -8.61
C LEU A 503 5.56 18.17 -8.86
N TRP A 504 5.59 17.21 -7.93
CA TRP A 504 4.89 15.93 -8.01
C TRP A 504 4.10 15.66 -6.75
N ALA A 505 3.00 14.91 -6.91
CA ALA A 505 2.23 14.31 -5.83
C ALA A 505 2.33 12.78 -5.91
N LEU A 506 2.59 12.10 -4.76
CA LEU A 506 2.37 10.67 -4.59
C LEU A 506 1.17 10.52 -3.66
N ILE A 507 0.09 9.95 -4.15
CA ILE A 507 -1.17 9.74 -3.43
C ILE A 507 -1.54 8.26 -3.43
N GLU A 508 -2.33 7.82 -2.44
CA GLU A 508 -2.80 6.42 -2.32
C GLU A 508 -1.66 5.39 -2.25
N TRP A 509 -0.47 5.80 -1.82
CA TRP A 509 0.73 4.98 -1.72
C TRP A 509 1.34 4.52 -3.05
N PHE A 510 0.71 4.73 -4.20
CA PHE A 510 1.17 4.17 -5.46
C PHE A 510 1.06 5.08 -6.69
N GLU A 511 0.18 6.06 -6.69
CA GLU A 511 -0.03 6.92 -7.86
C GLU A 511 0.78 8.21 -7.77
N LYS A 512 1.62 8.43 -8.78
CA LYS A 512 2.48 9.60 -8.91
C LYS A 512 1.96 10.49 -10.03
N ASP A 513 1.62 11.71 -9.69
CA ASP A 513 1.13 12.68 -10.66
C ASP A 513 2.02 13.93 -10.67
N LYS A 514 2.44 14.32 -11.89
CA LYS A 514 3.10 15.60 -12.11
C LYS A 514 2.08 16.72 -11.98
N LEU A 515 2.40 17.71 -11.17
CA LEU A 515 1.56 18.88 -10.93
C LEU A 515 1.90 20.01 -11.92
N THR A 516 0.88 20.62 -12.49
CA THR A 516 1.03 21.77 -13.39
C THR A 516 0.55 23.02 -12.69
N HIS A 517 1.40 24.03 -12.53
CA HIS A 517 1.02 25.30 -11.93
C HIS A 517 -0.08 25.99 -12.75
N VAL A 518 -1.10 26.48 -12.09
CA VAL A 518 -2.25 27.19 -12.67
C VAL A 518 -2.18 28.67 -12.33
N GLU A 519 -2.32 29.01 -11.07
CA GLU A 519 -2.25 30.37 -10.52
C GLU A 519 -1.93 30.31 -9.02
N ASP A 520 -1.33 31.31 -8.44
CA ASP A 520 -0.95 31.42 -7.03
C ASP A 520 -0.39 30.10 -6.47
N ASP A 521 -1.01 29.49 -5.49
CA ASP A 521 -0.67 28.19 -4.91
C ASP A 521 -1.59 27.05 -5.39
N ILE A 522 -2.17 27.18 -6.60
CA ILE A 522 -3.06 26.19 -7.22
C ILE A 522 -2.28 25.42 -8.31
N TYR A 523 -2.36 24.09 -8.24
CA TYR A 523 -1.72 23.17 -9.16
C TYR A 523 -2.74 22.16 -9.70
N ALA A 524 -2.75 21.96 -11.02
CA ALA A 524 -3.61 21.00 -11.69
C ALA A 524 -2.98 19.60 -11.65
N LEU A 525 -3.80 18.59 -11.33
CA LEU A 525 -3.53 17.18 -11.58
C LEU A 525 -3.73 16.88 -13.08
N PRO A 526 -3.08 15.82 -13.63
CA PRO A 526 -3.17 15.51 -15.05
C PRO A 526 -4.61 15.33 -15.53
N ILE A 527 -4.91 15.78 -16.75
CA ILE A 527 -6.26 15.65 -17.35
C ILE A 527 -6.48 14.29 -18.03
N ASN A 528 -5.40 13.55 -18.33
CA ASN A 528 -5.44 12.26 -19.02
C ASN A 528 -4.95 11.15 -18.10
N GLY A 529 -5.88 10.38 -17.57
CA GLY A 529 -5.62 9.25 -16.68
C GLY A 529 -5.30 9.70 -15.24
N GLY A 530 -5.19 8.73 -14.33
CA GLY A 530 -5.07 8.95 -12.88
C GLY A 530 -6.44 8.99 -12.19
N MET A 531 -6.43 8.70 -10.90
CA MET A 531 -7.68 8.64 -10.13
C MET A 531 -8.32 10.03 -9.96
N TYR A 532 -7.47 11.05 -9.82
CA TYR A 532 -7.88 12.45 -9.55
C TYR A 532 -7.76 13.33 -10.80
N HIS A 533 -7.79 12.76 -12.01
CA HIS A 533 -7.62 13.50 -13.26
C HIS A 533 -8.59 14.69 -13.37
N GLY A 534 -8.04 15.85 -13.77
CA GLY A 534 -8.77 17.11 -13.96
C GLY A 534 -9.08 17.88 -12.67
N GLU A 535 -8.76 17.32 -11.50
CA GLU A 535 -8.89 18.04 -10.22
C GLU A 535 -7.65 18.92 -9.95
N HIS A 536 -7.75 19.82 -8.98
CA HIS A 536 -6.68 20.75 -8.64
C HIS A 536 -6.35 20.66 -7.16
N LEU A 537 -5.07 20.83 -6.84
CA LEU A 537 -4.58 20.99 -5.47
C LEU A 537 -4.43 22.48 -5.16
N GLU A 538 -4.92 22.91 -3.99
CA GLU A 538 -4.73 24.24 -3.43
C GLU A 538 -3.91 24.14 -2.14
N PHE A 539 -2.79 24.89 -2.06
CA PHE A 539 -1.96 24.96 -0.87
C PHE A 539 -2.28 26.22 -0.08
N LYS A 540 -2.39 26.08 1.24
CA LYS A 540 -2.53 27.22 2.18
C LYS A 540 -1.25 27.39 2.97
N ARG A 541 -0.59 28.53 2.79
CA ARG A 541 0.65 28.87 3.47
C ARG A 541 0.42 29.60 4.79
N ASP A 542 1.35 29.41 5.72
CA ASP A 542 1.53 30.26 6.89
C ASP A 542 2.27 31.57 6.52
N PRO A 543 2.42 32.52 7.46
CA PRO A 543 3.16 33.77 7.23
C PRO A 543 4.64 33.58 6.85
N ASP A 544 5.24 32.44 7.21
CA ASP A 544 6.64 32.09 6.90
C ASP A 544 6.78 31.44 5.51
N GLY A 545 5.66 31.24 4.81
CA GLY A 545 5.62 30.70 3.45
C GLY A 545 5.53 29.18 3.39
N ASN A 546 5.38 28.46 4.50
CA ASN A 546 5.22 27.01 4.51
C ASN A 546 3.75 26.64 4.33
N ALA A 547 3.46 25.67 3.47
CA ALA A 547 2.12 25.15 3.33
C ALA A 547 1.73 24.34 4.58
N MET A 548 0.68 24.77 5.27
CA MET A 548 0.11 24.11 6.44
C MET A 548 -0.96 23.09 6.07
N GLU A 549 -1.51 23.23 4.89
CA GLU A 549 -2.60 22.41 4.37
C GLU A 549 -2.51 22.36 2.85
N VAL A 550 -2.85 21.22 2.27
CA VAL A 550 -3.18 21.09 0.87
C VAL A 550 -4.55 20.44 0.75
N SER A 551 -5.37 20.90 -0.18
CA SER A 551 -6.68 20.31 -0.44
C SER A 551 -6.86 20.02 -1.93
N ILE A 552 -7.53 18.92 -2.25
CA ILE A 552 -8.19 18.82 -3.55
C ILE A 552 -9.34 19.84 -3.50
N ILE A 553 -9.39 20.76 -4.46
CA ILE A 553 -10.38 21.85 -4.43
C ILE A 553 -11.80 21.26 -4.33
N ASN A 554 -12.53 21.67 -3.30
CA ASN A 554 -13.84 21.14 -2.89
C ASN A 554 -13.86 19.64 -2.47
N GLY A 555 -12.73 18.97 -2.46
CA GLY A 555 -12.53 17.60 -2.05
C GLY A 555 -11.81 17.47 -0.70
N PRO A 556 -11.11 16.34 -0.47
CA PRO A 556 -10.36 16.06 0.75
C PRO A 556 -9.34 17.14 1.11
N ILE A 557 -9.12 17.30 2.42
CA ILE A 557 -8.13 18.21 3.00
C ILE A 557 -7.05 17.39 3.68
N PHE A 558 -5.79 17.71 3.39
CA PHE A 558 -4.61 17.10 3.94
C PHE A 558 -3.81 18.13 4.74
N LYS A 559 -3.78 17.99 6.06
CA LYS A 559 -2.97 18.85 6.92
C LYS A 559 -1.50 18.47 6.82
N ARG A 560 -0.61 19.45 6.90
CA ARG A 560 0.83 19.19 6.95
C ARG A 560 1.16 18.32 8.17
N ARG A 561 2.01 17.35 7.97
CA ARG A 561 2.54 16.47 9.01
C ARG A 561 3.78 17.11 9.61
N ASP A 562 3.92 17.02 10.91
CA ASP A 562 5.15 17.39 11.62
C ASP A 562 6.06 16.15 11.67
N VAL A 563 6.86 15.98 10.63
CA VAL A 563 7.73 14.81 10.47
C VAL A 563 9.19 15.24 10.39
N GLY A 564 9.89 15.08 11.48
CA GLY A 564 11.34 15.29 11.58
C GLY A 564 11.79 16.74 11.57
N ALA A 565 13.06 16.91 11.86
CA ALA A 565 13.75 18.19 11.85
C ALA A 565 14.30 18.51 10.43
N SER A 566 14.69 19.76 10.19
CA SER A 566 15.53 20.08 9.03
C SER A 566 16.85 19.32 9.09
N THR A 567 17.51 19.09 7.94
CA THR A 567 18.80 18.38 7.89
C THR A 567 19.92 19.07 8.70
N SER A 568 19.73 20.35 9.03
CA SER A 568 20.64 21.14 9.89
C SER A 568 20.36 20.98 11.39
N GLU A 569 19.21 20.40 11.77
CA GLU A 569 18.83 20.22 13.17
C GLU A 569 19.06 18.77 13.60
N THR A 570 19.52 18.60 14.85
CA THR A 570 19.69 17.27 15.43
C THR A 570 18.35 16.77 15.96
N PHE A 571 17.90 15.65 15.43
CA PHE A 571 16.73 14.96 15.96
C PHE A 571 16.95 14.51 17.39
N ARG A 572 15.95 14.62 18.26
CA ARG A 572 16.05 14.30 19.69
C ARG A 572 14.84 13.53 20.18
N ILE A 573 15.09 12.58 21.07
CA ILE A 573 14.04 11.90 21.83
C ILE A 573 14.15 12.28 23.31
N GLU A 574 13.07 12.08 24.05
CA GLU A 574 13.12 12.06 25.52
C GLU A 574 13.40 10.62 25.98
N PRO A 575 14.57 10.34 26.58
CA PRO A 575 14.87 9.01 27.11
C PRO A 575 13.83 8.58 28.14
N ILE A 576 13.33 7.34 28.04
CA ILE A 576 12.32 6.82 28.98
C ILE A 576 12.88 6.56 30.39
N LYS A 577 14.20 6.70 30.59
CA LYS A 577 14.92 6.59 31.88
C LYS A 577 16.05 7.60 31.96
N PRO A 578 16.45 8.00 33.16
CA PRO A 578 17.61 8.90 33.37
C PRO A 578 18.92 8.30 32.81
N MET A 579 19.72 9.12 32.13
CA MET A 579 20.96 8.69 31.47
C MET A 579 21.97 8.04 32.43
N ASP A 580 22.10 8.51 33.67
CA ASP A 580 23.02 7.93 34.65
C ASP A 580 22.59 6.50 35.06
N GLU A 581 21.28 6.25 35.18
CA GLU A 581 20.73 4.91 35.42
C GLU A 581 20.98 3.97 34.25
N LEU A 582 20.72 4.45 33.02
CA LEU A 582 20.97 3.70 31.80
C LEU A 582 22.43 3.30 31.66
N ARG A 583 23.35 4.26 31.86
CA ARG A 583 24.79 4.02 31.79
C ARG A 583 25.26 3.02 32.86
N LYS A 584 24.85 3.19 34.11
CA LYS A 584 25.17 2.27 35.20
C LYS A 584 24.69 0.85 34.91
N THR A 585 23.46 0.72 34.43
CA THR A 585 22.84 -0.58 34.10
C THR A 585 23.54 -1.26 32.92
N ALA A 586 23.84 -0.50 31.86
CA ALA A 586 24.46 -1.03 30.67
C ALA A 586 25.92 -1.47 30.89
N LEU A 587 26.70 -0.71 31.69
CA LEU A 587 28.06 -1.06 32.05
C LEU A 587 28.15 -2.28 32.96
N ALA A 588 27.13 -2.57 33.78
CA ALA A 588 27.06 -3.74 34.64
C ALA A 588 26.52 -5.01 33.88
N ALA A 589 25.96 -4.83 32.70
CA ALA A 589 25.41 -5.90 31.90
C ALA A 589 26.50 -6.64 31.11
N ILE A 590 26.22 -7.91 30.75
CA ILE A 590 27.12 -8.76 29.97
C ILE A 590 26.53 -8.92 28.57
N PRO A 591 27.33 -8.77 27.50
CA PRO A 591 26.88 -9.05 26.13
C PRO A 591 26.34 -10.48 26.00
N PRO A 592 25.46 -10.76 25.05
CA PRO A 592 25.00 -12.11 24.78
C PRO A 592 26.17 -13.02 24.39
N SER A 593 26.14 -14.28 24.87
CA SER A 593 27.12 -15.28 24.45
C SER A 593 26.83 -15.73 23.03
N GLU A 594 27.87 -15.96 22.26
CA GLU A 594 27.80 -16.46 20.90
C GLU A 594 28.58 -17.78 20.84
N ASP A 595 27.98 -18.81 20.25
CA ASP A 595 28.56 -20.19 20.20
C ASP A 595 29.32 -20.47 18.87
N GLU A 596 29.51 -19.45 18.03
CA GLU A 596 30.14 -19.56 16.71
C GLU A 596 31.64 -19.29 16.77
N GLU A 597 32.38 -19.84 15.79
CA GLU A 597 33.79 -19.50 15.59
C GLU A 597 33.90 -18.17 14.82
N PHE A 598 34.58 -17.21 15.41
CA PHE A 598 34.77 -15.88 14.82
C PHE A 598 36.22 -15.64 14.40
N LEU A 599 36.39 -14.74 13.43
CA LEU A 599 37.71 -14.19 13.11
C LEU A 599 38.26 -13.35 14.28
N THR A 600 39.57 -13.31 14.39
CA THR A 600 40.22 -12.41 15.33
C THR A 600 39.88 -10.96 14.94
N SER A 601 39.45 -10.15 15.91
CA SER A 601 39.17 -8.73 15.69
C SER A 601 40.46 -7.97 15.35
N ASP A 602 40.41 -7.24 14.24
CA ASP A 602 41.47 -6.33 13.77
C ASP A 602 40.85 -4.96 13.48
N LEU A 603 40.47 -4.26 14.57
CA LEU A 603 39.93 -2.91 14.49
C LEU A 603 41.06 -1.93 14.20
N VAL A 604 40.87 -1.14 13.17
CA VAL A 604 41.80 -0.10 12.74
C VAL A 604 41.10 1.27 12.73
N GLU A 605 41.86 2.28 13.11
CA GLU A 605 41.39 3.68 13.07
C GLU A 605 41.38 4.15 11.59
N LEU A 606 40.32 4.83 11.16
CA LEU A 606 40.13 5.16 9.74
C LEU A 606 41.11 6.23 9.25
N HIS A 607 41.50 7.20 10.07
CA HIS A 607 42.52 8.22 9.72
C HIS A 607 43.91 7.61 9.49
N ASP A 608 44.23 6.47 10.10
CA ASP A 608 45.48 5.75 9.82
C ASP A 608 45.55 5.23 8.37
N LEU A 609 44.37 5.07 7.72
CA LEU A 609 44.27 4.61 6.33
C LEU A 609 44.05 5.75 5.33
N ASP A 610 43.33 6.80 5.70
CA ASP A 610 43.11 7.99 4.85
C ASP A 610 42.67 9.20 5.69
N GLU A 611 43.60 10.12 5.96
CA GLU A 611 43.40 11.35 6.77
C GLU A 611 42.36 12.33 6.13
N SER A 612 41.96 12.14 4.88
CA SER A 612 41.01 13.03 4.20
C SER A 612 39.53 12.68 4.48
N ILE A 613 39.26 11.58 5.16
CA ILE A 613 37.94 11.26 5.71
C ILE A 613 37.66 12.25 6.86
N GLN A 614 36.47 12.87 6.88
CA GLN A 614 36.11 13.79 7.95
C GLN A 614 35.30 13.08 9.04
N TYR A 615 35.40 13.60 10.27
CA TYR A 615 34.67 13.09 11.42
C TYR A 615 33.74 14.14 12.03
N ASP A 616 32.50 13.72 12.30
CA ASP A 616 31.54 14.37 13.18
C ASP A 616 30.93 13.28 14.07
N ILE A 617 31.79 12.72 14.96
CA ILE A 617 31.43 11.59 15.81
C ILE A 617 30.42 12.05 16.86
N ARG A 618 29.14 11.90 16.50
CA ARG A 618 27.98 12.43 17.23
C ARG A 618 27.92 11.93 18.66
N TYR A 619 28.24 10.68 18.88
CA TYR A 619 28.15 10.06 20.21
C TYR A 619 29.32 10.38 21.13
N ALA A 620 30.36 11.06 20.63
CA ALA A 620 31.40 11.68 21.47
C ALA A 620 31.00 13.08 21.96
N THR A 621 29.85 13.58 21.62
CA THR A 621 29.30 14.88 22.00
C THR A 621 27.85 14.77 22.47
N THR A 622 27.26 15.86 22.92
CA THR A 622 25.83 15.95 23.23
C THR A 622 24.96 16.23 21.98
N ASN A 623 25.58 16.35 20.82
CA ASN A 623 24.86 16.62 19.55
C ASN A 623 24.36 15.34 18.86
N ASN A 624 23.54 14.57 19.57
CA ASN A 624 22.94 13.32 19.11
C ASN A 624 21.49 13.20 19.61
N PHE A 625 20.80 12.15 19.20
CA PHE A 625 19.37 11.95 19.47
C PHE A 625 19.01 11.83 20.95
N MET A 626 19.98 11.53 21.84
CA MET A 626 19.78 11.40 23.28
C MET A 626 20.36 12.58 24.10
N SER A 627 20.97 13.58 23.46
CA SER A 627 21.56 14.74 24.08
C SER A 627 22.64 14.40 25.15
N ALA A 628 23.39 13.31 24.97
CA ALA A 628 24.37 12.81 25.94
C ALA A 628 25.65 12.30 25.27
N GLU A 629 26.77 12.35 25.98
CA GLU A 629 28.04 11.77 25.53
C GLU A 629 28.10 10.28 25.86
N PHE A 630 28.51 9.46 24.93
CA PHE A 630 28.65 8.00 25.06
C PHE A 630 30.09 7.56 24.92
N TYR A 631 30.88 8.25 24.10
CA TYR A 631 32.30 8.01 23.85
C TYR A 631 33.18 9.06 24.50
N THR A 632 34.35 8.66 24.90
CA THR A 632 35.37 9.55 25.45
C THR A 632 36.32 10.10 24.40
N LEU A 633 36.41 9.43 23.23
CA LEU A 633 37.24 9.80 22.10
C LEU A 633 36.37 9.95 20.84
N ALA A 634 36.67 10.94 20.02
CA ALA A 634 36.00 11.19 18.75
C ALA A 634 36.74 10.48 17.60
N GLU A 635 36.88 9.17 17.69
CA GLU A 635 37.60 8.30 16.75
C GLU A 635 36.64 7.29 16.08
N ALA A 636 37.02 6.76 14.91
CA ALA A 636 36.23 5.83 14.16
C ALA A 636 37.01 4.55 13.81
N TYR A 637 36.64 3.45 14.44
CA TYR A 637 37.26 2.15 14.22
C TYR A 637 36.38 1.21 13.41
N MET A 638 37.00 0.44 12.51
CA MET A 638 36.34 -0.64 11.77
C MET A 638 37.28 -1.86 11.68
N GLN A 639 36.69 -3.04 11.44
CA GLN A 639 37.48 -4.22 11.03
C GLN A 639 38.24 -3.89 9.75
N ARG A 640 39.54 -4.20 9.68
CA ARG A 640 40.43 -3.82 8.54
C ARG A 640 39.83 -4.06 7.15
N PRO A 641 39.22 -5.21 6.80
CA PRO A 641 38.65 -5.40 5.48
C PRO A 641 37.49 -4.42 5.16
N ALA A 642 36.69 -4.05 6.17
CA ALA A 642 35.61 -3.08 6.03
C ALA A 642 36.17 -1.66 5.91
N ALA A 643 37.18 -1.29 6.71
CA ALA A 643 37.86 -0.01 6.64
C ALA A 643 38.53 0.23 5.27
N GLU A 644 39.22 -0.77 4.74
CA GLU A 644 39.85 -0.69 3.40
C GLU A 644 38.80 -0.55 2.30
N ALA A 645 37.64 -1.22 2.41
CA ALA A 645 36.52 -1.07 1.47
C ALA A 645 35.93 0.35 1.54
N LEU A 646 35.78 0.92 2.74
CA LEU A 646 35.33 2.30 2.93
C LEU A 646 36.28 3.31 2.27
N VAL A 647 37.59 3.13 2.46
CA VAL A 647 38.60 4.01 1.82
C VAL A 647 38.51 3.93 0.29
N ARG A 648 38.25 2.76 -0.30
CA ARG A 648 38.02 2.67 -1.75
C ARG A 648 36.77 3.40 -2.19
N ALA A 649 35.68 3.32 -1.43
CA ALA A 649 34.44 4.08 -1.69
C ALA A 649 34.71 5.59 -1.60
N HIS A 650 35.42 6.04 -0.57
CA HIS A 650 35.83 7.44 -0.38
C HIS A 650 36.61 7.96 -1.58
N ARG A 651 37.62 7.23 -2.05
CA ARG A 651 38.43 7.63 -3.21
C ARG A 651 37.61 7.79 -4.49
N LYS A 652 36.66 6.89 -4.75
CA LYS A 652 35.73 7.00 -5.88
C LYS A 652 34.82 8.23 -5.78
N LEU A 653 34.34 8.54 -4.58
CA LEU A 653 33.53 9.74 -4.33
C LEU A 653 34.34 11.03 -4.54
N LYS A 654 35.63 11.03 -4.18
CA LYS A 654 36.52 12.18 -4.43
C LYS A 654 36.65 12.49 -5.92
N GLU A 655 36.68 11.50 -6.79
CA GLU A 655 36.66 11.68 -8.25
C GLU A 655 35.42 12.43 -8.74
N LYS A 656 34.32 12.33 -7.97
CA LYS A 656 33.04 13.01 -8.22
C LYS A 656 32.87 14.32 -7.45
N GLY A 657 33.89 14.74 -6.69
CA GLY A 657 33.89 16.00 -5.94
C GLY A 657 33.29 15.90 -4.54
N TYR A 658 33.14 14.70 -3.98
CA TYR A 658 32.58 14.49 -2.64
C TYR A 658 33.54 13.70 -1.74
N GLY A 659 33.48 13.97 -0.43
CA GLY A 659 34.16 13.22 0.61
C GLY A 659 33.18 12.57 1.58
N LEU A 660 33.66 11.62 2.40
CA LEU A 660 32.88 10.99 3.46
C LEU A 660 33.07 11.71 4.78
N LEU A 661 31.98 11.95 5.49
CA LEU A 661 31.90 12.42 6.86
C LEU A 661 31.30 11.32 7.74
N ILE A 662 32.05 10.86 8.74
CA ILE A 662 31.67 9.75 9.60
C ILE A 662 30.98 10.25 10.86
N HIS A 663 29.82 9.67 11.19
CA HIS A 663 29.06 9.95 12.41
C HIS A 663 29.25 8.88 13.50
N ASP A 664 29.33 7.59 13.12
CA ASP A 664 29.60 6.46 14.01
C ASP A 664 30.23 5.28 13.25
N ALA A 665 31.02 4.46 13.94
CA ALA A 665 31.64 3.26 13.37
C ALA A 665 31.56 2.09 14.36
N TYR A 666 32.68 1.59 14.91
CA TYR A 666 32.62 0.62 16.01
C TYR A 666 31.91 1.25 17.21
N ARG A 667 30.92 0.55 17.75
CA ARG A 667 30.13 0.95 18.92
C ARG A 667 30.23 -0.14 19.97
N PRO A 668 30.77 0.10 21.17
CA PRO A 668 30.74 -0.89 22.24
C PRO A 668 29.31 -1.35 22.56
N TRP A 669 29.13 -2.62 22.84
CA TRP A 669 27.78 -3.20 23.06
C TRP A 669 26.99 -2.51 24.19
N TYR A 670 27.66 -2.05 25.25
CA TYR A 670 26.97 -1.34 26.34
C TYR A 670 26.27 -0.06 25.86
N VAL A 671 26.77 0.61 24.81
CA VAL A 671 26.13 1.79 24.22
C VAL A 671 24.88 1.38 23.45
N THR A 672 24.92 0.29 22.67
CA THR A 672 23.74 -0.28 22.01
C THR A 672 22.64 -0.60 23.03
N LYS A 673 23.03 -1.15 24.20
CA LYS A 673 22.07 -1.42 25.27
C LYS A 673 21.48 -0.13 25.85
N MET A 674 22.27 0.92 26.01
CA MET A 674 21.78 2.24 26.46
C MET A 674 20.75 2.80 25.49
N PHE A 675 21.01 2.74 24.17
CA PHE A 675 20.09 3.20 23.13
C PHE A 675 18.76 2.47 23.19
N TRP A 676 18.80 1.15 23.25
CA TRP A 676 17.58 0.33 23.33
C TRP A 676 16.74 0.60 24.58
N ASP A 677 17.41 0.67 25.74
CA ASP A 677 16.73 0.86 27.03
C ASP A 677 16.18 2.29 27.21
N ALA A 678 16.69 3.25 26.44
CA ALA A 678 16.26 4.65 26.45
C ALA A 678 15.13 4.96 25.48
N THR A 679 15.02 4.20 24.38
CA THR A 679 14.15 4.52 23.27
C THR A 679 12.71 4.10 23.54
N PRO A 680 11.68 4.95 23.28
CA PRO A 680 10.28 4.60 23.33
C PRO A 680 9.93 3.43 22.40
N GLU A 681 8.88 2.67 22.75
CA GLU A 681 8.54 1.41 22.07
C GLU A 681 8.21 1.59 20.59
N ASP A 682 7.55 2.67 20.23
CA ASP A 682 7.17 3.03 18.85
C ASP A 682 8.36 3.39 17.96
N LYS A 683 9.52 3.72 18.57
CA LYS A 683 10.76 4.10 17.87
C LYS A 683 11.84 3.02 17.91
N LYS A 684 11.57 1.86 18.52
CA LYS A 684 12.57 0.78 18.65
C LYS A 684 13.01 0.14 17.34
N ILE A 685 12.30 0.36 16.24
CA ILE A 685 12.73 -0.09 14.91
C ILE A 685 14.02 0.58 14.44
N PHE A 686 14.34 1.77 14.98
CA PHE A 686 15.55 2.55 14.66
C PHE A 686 16.74 2.26 15.57
N VAL A 687 16.63 1.34 16.51
CA VAL A 687 17.73 0.98 17.44
C VAL A 687 17.90 -0.53 17.52
N ALA A 688 19.14 -0.99 17.51
CA ALA A 688 19.45 -2.41 17.57
C ALA A 688 19.08 -3.03 18.92
N ASN A 689 18.41 -4.20 18.89
CA ASN A 689 18.14 -4.97 20.11
C ASN A 689 19.44 -5.56 20.66
N PRO A 690 19.86 -5.20 21.90
CA PRO A 690 21.11 -5.67 22.49
C PRO A 690 21.16 -7.18 22.69
N ALA A 691 20.02 -7.88 22.74
CA ALA A 691 19.99 -9.34 22.82
C ALA A 691 20.55 -10.02 21.57
N ASN A 692 20.51 -9.34 20.41
CA ASN A 692 21.06 -9.80 19.14
C ASN A 692 22.41 -9.13 18.78
N GLY A 693 22.77 -8.08 19.53
CA GLY A 693 23.86 -7.19 19.18
C GLY A 693 23.59 -6.31 17.96
N SER A 694 24.48 -5.34 17.72
CA SER A 694 24.49 -4.50 16.52
C SER A 694 25.67 -4.88 15.62
N ARG A 695 25.58 -4.57 14.32
CA ARG A 695 26.72 -4.74 13.40
C ARG A 695 27.82 -3.71 13.72
N HIS A 696 27.49 -2.57 14.32
CA HIS A 696 28.48 -1.64 14.91
C HIS A 696 29.30 -2.31 16.02
N ASN A 697 28.68 -3.17 16.86
CA ASN A 697 29.42 -3.87 17.89
C ASN A 697 30.48 -4.81 17.32
N ARG A 698 30.32 -5.22 16.05
CA ARG A 698 31.25 -6.11 15.34
C ARG A 698 32.32 -5.35 14.56
N GLY A 699 32.28 -4.01 14.57
CA GLY A 699 33.18 -3.15 13.80
C GLY A 699 32.95 -3.24 12.27
N CYS A 700 31.76 -3.64 11.84
CA CYS A 700 31.42 -3.88 10.45
C CYS A 700 30.23 -3.05 9.95
N ALA A 701 29.75 -2.09 10.74
CA ALA A 701 28.78 -1.09 10.31
C ALA A 701 29.36 0.30 10.46
N ILE A 702 28.83 1.24 9.67
CA ILE A 702 29.24 2.63 9.67
C ILE A 702 28.07 3.54 9.35
N ASP A 703 27.96 4.63 10.12
CA ASP A 703 27.02 5.73 9.89
C ASP A 703 27.76 6.93 9.32
N LEU A 704 27.31 7.42 8.17
CA LEU A 704 28.08 8.44 7.45
C LEU A 704 27.20 9.27 6.48
N THR A 705 27.75 10.40 6.05
CA THR A 705 27.17 11.24 5.01
C THR A 705 28.26 11.75 4.05
N LEU A 706 27.86 12.62 3.12
CA LEU A 706 28.76 13.26 2.14
C LEU A 706 29.05 14.70 2.56
N PHE A 707 30.26 15.18 2.22
CA PHE A 707 30.56 16.61 2.15
C PHE A 707 31.11 16.99 0.76
N ASP A 708 30.83 18.20 0.35
CA ASP A 708 31.32 18.74 -0.94
C ASP A 708 32.75 19.19 -0.80
N LEU A 709 33.68 18.65 -1.59
CA LEU A 709 35.12 18.94 -1.51
C LEU A 709 35.47 20.38 -1.85
N LYS A 710 34.65 21.08 -2.63
CA LYS A 710 34.91 22.46 -3.05
C LYS A 710 34.54 23.45 -1.94
N THR A 711 33.45 23.20 -1.24
CA THR A 711 32.92 24.10 -0.21
C THR A 711 33.28 23.68 1.19
N GLY A 712 33.62 22.39 1.40
CA GLY A 712 33.83 21.78 2.72
C GLY A 712 32.54 21.59 3.53
N GLN A 713 31.37 21.88 2.93
CA GLN A 713 30.08 21.79 3.63
C GLN A 713 29.46 20.40 3.48
N VAL A 714 28.78 19.96 4.53
CA VAL A 714 27.97 18.76 4.49
C VAL A 714 26.86 18.95 3.46
N VAL A 715 26.61 17.93 2.62
CA VAL A 715 25.55 18.00 1.64
C VAL A 715 24.18 17.82 2.29
N GLU A 716 23.18 18.43 1.73
CA GLU A 716 21.82 18.28 2.18
C GLU A 716 21.26 16.92 1.74
N MET A 717 20.76 16.15 2.68
CA MET A 717 20.06 14.88 2.50
C MET A 717 18.55 15.06 2.76
N VAL A 718 17.74 14.02 2.51
CA VAL A 718 16.29 14.11 2.70
C VAL A 718 15.90 14.20 4.17
N ALA A 719 16.68 13.55 5.05
CA ALA A 719 16.50 13.57 6.50
C ALA A 719 17.84 13.80 7.20
N GLY A 720 17.82 14.31 8.42
CA GLY A 720 18.99 14.43 9.28
C GLY A 720 19.49 13.08 9.78
N TYR A 721 20.72 13.05 10.25
CA TYR A 721 21.29 11.87 10.93
C TYR A 721 20.51 11.57 12.23
N ASP A 722 20.31 10.30 12.55
CA ASP A 722 19.54 9.81 13.70
C ASP A 722 18.05 10.21 13.71
N GLU A 723 17.50 10.72 12.62
CA GLU A 723 16.08 11.02 12.55
C GLU A 723 15.25 9.74 12.56
N MET A 724 14.43 9.55 13.60
CA MET A 724 13.58 8.36 13.77
C MET A 724 12.19 8.55 13.15
N THR A 725 12.17 8.77 11.83
CA THR A 725 10.95 8.91 11.01
C THR A 725 11.11 8.19 9.68
N ASP A 726 10.03 8.05 8.93
CA ASP A 726 10.03 7.43 7.59
C ASP A 726 10.94 8.15 6.60
N ARG A 727 11.27 9.42 6.83
CA ARG A 727 12.21 10.20 6.03
C ARG A 727 13.63 9.62 6.02
N SER A 728 13.98 8.85 7.05
CA SER A 728 15.29 8.17 7.18
C SER A 728 15.44 6.97 6.26
N PHE A 729 14.35 6.45 5.71
CA PHE A 729 14.43 5.25 4.88
C PHE A 729 15.18 5.51 3.56
N PRO A 730 16.04 4.58 3.13
CA PRO A 730 16.82 4.72 1.91
C PRO A 730 15.99 4.94 0.65
N ASP A 731 14.75 4.46 0.63
CA ASP A 731 13.83 4.57 -0.49
C ASP A 731 12.74 5.64 -0.28
N TYR A 732 12.90 6.53 0.73
CA TYR A 732 11.95 7.62 0.97
C TYR A 732 11.77 8.50 -0.27
N TYR A 733 10.50 8.76 -0.64
CA TYR A 733 10.12 9.39 -1.90
C TYR A 733 10.18 10.93 -1.86
N GLY A 734 10.02 11.52 -0.67
CA GLY A 734 9.95 12.97 -0.48
C GLY A 734 11.25 13.72 -0.78
N GLY A 735 11.22 15.01 -0.50
CA GLY A 735 12.36 15.90 -0.69
C GLY A 735 12.55 16.35 -2.14
N THR A 736 13.81 16.66 -2.49
CA THR A 736 14.20 17.18 -3.79
C THR A 736 15.05 16.18 -4.59
N THR A 737 15.16 16.39 -5.90
CA THR A 737 16.05 15.60 -6.78
C THR A 737 17.48 15.59 -6.27
N VAL A 738 17.99 16.74 -5.82
CA VAL A 738 19.36 16.88 -5.33
C VAL A 738 19.58 16.06 -4.07
N GLN A 739 18.65 16.10 -3.11
CA GLN A 739 18.73 15.33 -1.87
C GLN A 739 18.69 13.81 -2.14
N ARG A 740 17.75 13.36 -2.99
CA ARG A 740 17.67 11.94 -3.39
C ARG A 740 18.89 11.50 -4.21
N TRP A 741 19.45 12.40 -5.04
CA TRP A 741 20.65 12.14 -5.81
C TRP A 741 21.88 11.96 -4.90
N HIS A 742 22.08 12.81 -3.89
CA HIS A 742 23.17 12.67 -2.92
C HIS A 742 23.06 11.33 -2.17
N ARG A 743 21.87 10.99 -1.72
CA ARG A 743 21.61 9.71 -1.04
C ARG A 743 21.93 8.51 -1.95
N LYS A 744 21.50 8.57 -3.21
CA LYS A 744 21.82 7.51 -4.19
C LYS A 744 23.31 7.44 -4.50
N LEU A 745 23.99 8.57 -4.66
CA LEU A 745 25.42 8.63 -4.89
C LEU A 745 26.21 7.94 -3.77
N LEU A 746 25.85 8.23 -2.53
CA LEU A 746 26.44 7.58 -1.35
C LEU A 746 26.18 6.07 -1.38
N ARG A 747 24.94 5.67 -1.55
CA ARG A 747 24.54 4.27 -1.60
C ARG A 747 25.27 3.50 -2.69
N ASP A 748 25.30 4.00 -3.91
CA ASP A 748 25.96 3.33 -5.05
C ASP A 748 27.48 3.15 -4.80
N ALA A 749 28.13 4.13 -4.19
CA ALA A 749 29.56 4.06 -3.87
C ALA A 749 29.87 3.01 -2.80
N MET A 750 29.03 2.93 -1.77
CA MET A 750 29.18 1.97 -0.67
C MET A 750 28.85 0.54 -1.11
N GLU A 751 27.74 0.36 -1.82
CA GLU A 751 27.31 -0.97 -2.32
C GLU A 751 28.33 -1.55 -3.32
N ALA A 752 28.98 -0.73 -4.13
CA ALA A 752 30.05 -1.15 -5.05
C ALA A 752 31.28 -1.74 -4.33
N GLU A 753 31.49 -1.44 -3.05
CA GLU A 753 32.59 -1.93 -2.22
C GLU A 753 32.17 -3.02 -1.23
N GLY A 754 30.94 -3.53 -1.35
CA GLY A 754 30.44 -4.68 -0.59
C GLY A 754 29.77 -4.30 0.74
N PHE A 755 29.35 -3.08 0.88
CA PHE A 755 28.41 -2.67 1.91
C PHE A 755 26.98 -2.88 1.44
N ALA A 756 26.04 -2.89 2.37
CA ALA A 756 24.59 -2.87 2.10
C ALA A 756 23.96 -1.81 3.00
N VAL A 757 23.13 -0.94 2.41
CA VAL A 757 22.38 0.05 3.19
C VAL A 757 21.37 -0.66 4.09
N TYR A 758 21.18 -0.16 5.32
CA TYR A 758 20.16 -0.67 6.24
C TYR A 758 18.76 -0.17 5.82
N GLU A 759 17.76 -1.04 5.92
CA GLU A 759 16.42 -0.76 5.36
C GLU A 759 15.66 0.43 5.99
N PHE A 760 16.06 0.86 7.21
CA PHE A 760 15.41 1.97 7.94
C PHE A 760 16.25 3.25 8.02
N GLU A 761 17.53 3.22 7.57
CA GLU A 761 18.47 4.32 7.76
C GLU A 761 19.34 4.53 6.52
N TRP A 762 19.20 5.66 5.84
CA TRP A 762 19.96 5.98 4.62
C TRP A 762 21.46 6.17 4.89
N TRP A 763 21.86 6.49 6.11
CA TRP A 763 23.25 6.73 6.52
C TRP A 763 23.98 5.47 6.97
N HIS A 764 23.25 4.40 7.34
CA HIS A 764 23.80 3.17 7.92
C HIS A 764 24.12 2.11 6.87
N PHE A 765 25.37 1.65 6.88
CA PHE A 765 25.85 0.64 5.94
C PHE A 765 26.55 -0.52 6.64
N ASP A 766 26.10 -1.74 6.34
CA ASP A 766 26.63 -3.00 6.84
C ASP A 766 27.63 -3.61 5.86
N TYR A 767 28.84 -3.90 6.30
CA TYR A 767 29.80 -4.66 5.47
C TYR A 767 29.42 -6.13 5.39
N LYS A 768 29.51 -6.72 4.19
CA LYS A 768 29.07 -8.10 3.85
C LYS A 768 29.57 -9.20 4.81
N ASP A 769 30.75 -9.04 5.43
CA ASP A 769 31.40 -10.04 6.26
C ASP A 769 31.13 -9.87 7.78
N TRP A 770 30.18 -9.04 8.18
CA TRP A 770 29.92 -8.72 9.58
C TRP A 770 29.62 -9.93 10.47
N ARG A 771 29.01 -10.99 9.91
CA ARG A 771 28.75 -12.24 10.66
C ARG A 771 30.00 -13.01 11.05
N LYS A 772 31.14 -12.70 10.46
CA LYS A 772 32.43 -13.36 10.77
C LYS A 772 33.11 -12.82 12.05
N TYR A 773 32.57 -11.75 12.66
CA TYR A 773 33.14 -11.12 13.82
C TYR A 773 32.17 -11.16 15.00
N SER A 774 32.70 -11.36 16.22
CA SER A 774 31.92 -11.39 17.45
C SER A 774 31.48 -10.02 17.90
N ILE A 775 30.49 -9.98 18.80
CA ILE A 775 30.03 -8.75 19.49
C ILE A 775 31.14 -8.23 20.39
N GLY A 776 31.64 -7.03 20.10
CA GLY A 776 32.65 -6.33 20.88
C GLY A 776 32.04 -5.41 21.94
N ASN A 777 32.73 -5.29 23.09
CA ASN A 777 32.35 -4.39 24.17
C ASN A 777 33.55 -3.63 24.75
N LYS A 778 34.69 -3.62 24.03
CA LYS A 778 35.86 -2.84 24.42
C LYS A 778 35.56 -1.36 24.28
N ARG A 779 35.99 -0.57 25.26
CA ARG A 779 35.97 0.88 25.17
C ARG A 779 37.04 1.37 24.21
N PHE A 780 36.94 2.59 23.74
CA PHE A 780 37.94 3.17 22.82
C PHE A 780 39.33 3.27 23.44
N GLU A 781 39.42 3.56 24.74
CA GLU A 781 40.70 3.59 25.45
C GLU A 781 41.39 2.23 25.60
N GLU A 782 40.68 1.15 25.24
CA GLU A 782 41.18 -0.24 25.30
C GLU A 782 41.52 -0.78 23.90
N LEU A 783 41.30 0.00 22.82
CA LEU A 783 41.66 -0.32 21.45
C LEU A 783 43.05 0.18 21.10
#